data_09005365fba016b57a4dc7d0326ece6e
#
_entry.id   09005365fba016b57a4dc7d0326ece6e
#
_cell.length_a   1.000
_cell.length_b   1.000
_cell.length_c   1.000
_cell.angle_alpha   90.00
_cell.angle_beta   90.00
_cell.angle_gamma   90.00
#
_symmetry.space_group_name_H-M   'P 1'
#
loop_
_entity.id
_entity.type
_entity.pdbx_description
1 polymer ?
#
loop_
_entity_poly.entity_id
_entity_poly.type
_entity_poly.pdbx_seq_one_letter_code
_entity_poly.pdbx_strand_id
1 'polypeptide(L)'
;MYLLLSVIALIAALVLARRFDLGVAQTAAAVLPTLAPGYLAWAAFHADRTEADPVDMDKVLEQLVVAVRTQWDNEAAVRRVNDPYPLPVAWRATGNDLAEDWPLLTSQARALPGGPPGNPTLWPTDAAGLAGQDAEIGQVFSDRVPTQRLVILGEPGAGKSVLLVRLLQDLIARRINGDPVPVLFSLASWDPDQPLKTWMADQLRRAHPGLASAAPPLVARTDTADAEPSDLALHLLNAGHILPLFDGFDELPPSQHAPALDKLNLALPAQQPLVLTSRTTPYRTALTRPGTTVRLNSAAAIQLLPLKAQDAADYLRRDAGGQHTPAASRWNTVITHLGTPSPVGQALATPLGLFLARTIYNPRPGTPTASPSAPHPDELCDTAVYPDHDAINTHLFRAFIPAAYTPHQTHPPRWTAEQAHHTFVFLATFLQNQRAGSPDLAWWELHHTLPSAIRATLFGFTVGIVAGVVAGTGMGITVGGEIGGRLAAGIMFGLMFGLPAGLAAAVTTRRNALTPSTRLRWSSRAFGRHLLLGVVVGLGVAFVVGLGVAVAVAPVVGVSVGLTIVLASMLAMGLRAGLTAETPDLTTVVGPDMLITQDRRSFFLLALAFGLAPGLVFGIMFGVGIEPMSGLAVGAAVGLGVAVTLGRLQAVWADYTVVRLCLGVRRELPIDLMAFLKDAHERRGVLRQVGAVYQFRHIDLQRHLAPNNGT
;
A
#
# COMPACT_ATOMS: atom_id res chain seq x y z
N MET A 1 9.36 -23.94 -14.73
CA MET A 1 10.46 -24.48 -13.90
C MET A 1 10.49 -26.02 -13.97
N TYR A 2 9.40 -26.74 -13.67
CA TYR A 2 9.37 -28.24 -13.70
C TYR A 2 9.60 -28.81 -15.11
N LEU A 3 9.04 -28.19 -16.15
CA LEU A 3 9.26 -28.57 -17.55
C LEU A 3 10.73 -28.41 -17.95
N LEU A 4 11.38 -27.34 -17.48
CA LEU A 4 12.81 -27.10 -17.74
C LEU A 4 13.69 -28.15 -17.04
N LEU A 5 13.38 -28.48 -15.79
CA LEU A 5 14.09 -29.52 -15.03
C LEU A 5 13.90 -30.90 -15.65
N SER A 6 12.68 -31.23 -16.10
CA SER A 6 12.41 -32.49 -16.83
C SER A 6 13.15 -32.56 -18.17
N VAL A 7 13.26 -31.44 -18.90
CA VAL A 7 14.03 -31.36 -20.15
C VAL A 7 15.53 -31.53 -19.88
N ILE A 8 16.07 -30.90 -18.84
CA ILE A 8 17.49 -31.03 -18.45
C ILE A 8 17.79 -32.47 -18.04
N ALA A 9 16.93 -33.10 -17.24
CA ALA A 9 17.07 -34.47 -16.82
C ALA A 9 16.98 -35.45 -18.01
N LEU A 10 16.09 -35.17 -18.97
CA LEU A 10 15.96 -35.95 -20.20
C LEU A 10 17.21 -35.84 -21.08
N ILE A 11 17.76 -34.62 -21.24
CA ILE A 11 18.99 -34.39 -22.00
C ILE A 11 20.18 -35.11 -21.32
N ALA A 12 20.28 -35.00 -20.00
CA ALA A 12 21.33 -35.69 -19.23
C ALA A 12 21.24 -37.22 -19.37
N ALA A 13 20.03 -37.80 -19.30
CA ALA A 13 19.79 -39.22 -19.49
C ALA A 13 20.14 -39.67 -20.90
N LEU A 14 19.81 -38.90 -21.95
CA LEU A 14 20.16 -39.19 -23.33
C LEU A 14 21.67 -39.10 -23.61
N VAL A 15 22.36 -38.13 -23.01
CA VAL A 15 23.82 -37.97 -23.11
C VAL A 15 24.53 -39.19 -22.44
N LEU A 16 24.07 -39.59 -21.24
CA LEU A 16 24.58 -40.75 -20.53
C LEU A 16 24.32 -42.06 -21.32
N ALA A 17 23.12 -42.24 -21.85
CA ALA A 17 22.77 -43.39 -22.69
C ALA A 17 23.67 -43.53 -23.92
N ARG A 18 23.98 -42.40 -24.59
CA ARG A 18 24.93 -42.39 -25.73
C ARG A 18 26.37 -42.67 -25.30
N ARG A 19 26.79 -42.13 -24.13
CA ARG A 19 28.18 -42.31 -23.69
C ARG A 19 28.50 -43.73 -23.21
N PHE A 20 27.50 -44.47 -22.77
CA PHE A 20 27.63 -45.83 -22.24
C PHE A 20 27.04 -46.92 -23.17
N ASP A 21 26.65 -46.52 -24.40
CA ASP A 21 26.15 -47.45 -25.44
C ASP A 21 24.98 -48.33 -24.96
N LEU A 22 24.04 -47.72 -24.22
CA LEU A 22 22.90 -48.41 -23.62
C LEU A 22 21.85 -48.75 -24.68
N GLY A 23 21.36 -49.96 -24.65
CA GLY A 23 20.28 -50.42 -25.53
C GLY A 23 18.95 -49.70 -25.30
N VAL A 24 18.04 -49.72 -26.29
CA VAL A 24 16.74 -49.02 -26.28
C VAL A 24 15.92 -49.24 -24.99
N ALA A 25 15.90 -50.51 -24.50
CA ALA A 25 15.20 -50.86 -23.28
C ALA A 25 15.81 -50.21 -22.01
N GLN A 26 17.12 -50.10 -21.94
CA GLN A 26 17.86 -49.49 -20.84
C GLN A 26 17.73 -47.96 -20.87
N THR A 27 17.70 -47.36 -22.06
CA THR A 27 17.46 -45.94 -22.28
C THR A 27 16.03 -45.58 -21.88
N ALA A 28 15.03 -46.38 -22.24
CA ALA A 28 13.65 -46.20 -21.85
C ALA A 28 13.46 -46.32 -20.32
N ALA A 29 14.13 -47.31 -19.69
CA ALA A 29 14.11 -47.47 -18.23
C ALA A 29 14.77 -46.31 -17.48
N ALA A 30 15.74 -45.62 -18.08
CA ALA A 30 16.37 -44.41 -17.52
C ALA A 30 15.54 -43.13 -17.72
N VAL A 31 14.74 -43.04 -18.79
CA VAL A 31 13.94 -41.86 -19.16
C VAL A 31 12.57 -41.85 -18.47
N LEU A 32 11.88 -42.99 -18.38
CA LEU A 32 10.54 -43.09 -17.77
C LEU A 32 10.45 -42.52 -16.34
N PRO A 33 11.40 -42.81 -15.42
CA PRO A 33 11.38 -42.24 -14.08
C PRO A 33 11.56 -40.71 -14.03
N THR A 34 12.10 -40.07 -15.08
CA THR A 34 12.31 -38.62 -15.11
C THR A 34 11.05 -37.83 -15.49
N LEU A 35 10.06 -38.47 -16.11
CA LEU A 35 8.80 -37.87 -16.53
C LEU A 35 7.70 -37.94 -15.43
N ALA A 36 7.70 -39.04 -14.65
CA ALA A 36 6.72 -39.28 -13.61
C ALA A 36 6.67 -38.17 -12.52
N PRO A 37 7.79 -37.62 -12.01
CA PRO A 37 7.77 -36.55 -11.02
C PRO A 37 7.16 -35.27 -11.53
N GLY A 38 7.35 -34.93 -12.82
CA GLY A 38 6.77 -33.72 -13.43
C GLY A 38 5.25 -33.82 -13.53
N TYR A 39 4.72 -34.99 -13.92
CA TYR A 39 3.28 -35.21 -13.98
C TYR A 39 2.63 -35.25 -12.59
N LEU A 40 3.23 -35.92 -11.62
CA LEU A 40 2.72 -35.99 -10.25
C LEU A 40 2.73 -34.62 -9.56
N ALA A 41 3.76 -33.80 -9.79
CA ALA A 41 3.82 -32.46 -9.29
C ALA A 41 2.75 -31.56 -9.94
N TRP A 42 2.48 -31.75 -11.24
CA TRP A 42 1.38 -31.03 -11.93
C TRP A 42 0.01 -31.49 -11.44
N ALA A 43 -0.20 -32.79 -11.26
CA ALA A 43 -1.46 -33.34 -10.74
C ALA A 43 -1.72 -32.92 -9.29
N ALA A 44 -0.68 -32.91 -8.44
CA ALA A 44 -0.79 -32.36 -7.07
C ALA A 44 -1.09 -30.87 -7.05
N PHE A 45 -0.50 -30.10 -7.95
CA PHE A 45 -0.78 -28.66 -8.09
C PHE A 45 -2.23 -28.37 -8.51
N HIS A 46 -2.81 -29.24 -9.37
CA HIS A 46 -4.23 -29.12 -9.73
C HIS A 46 -5.17 -29.64 -8.63
N ALA A 47 -4.82 -30.68 -7.90
CA ALA A 47 -5.62 -31.20 -6.79
C ALA A 47 -5.72 -30.19 -5.62
N ASP A 48 -4.64 -29.47 -5.30
CA ASP A 48 -4.64 -28.44 -4.23
C ASP A 48 -5.55 -27.24 -4.55
N ARG A 49 -5.85 -26.97 -5.82
CA ARG A 49 -6.78 -25.88 -6.21
C ARG A 49 -8.25 -26.21 -5.98
N THR A 50 -8.60 -27.47 -5.86
CA THR A 50 -9.99 -27.95 -5.71
C THR A 50 -10.43 -28.14 -4.26
N GLU A 51 -9.51 -28.07 -3.28
CA GLU A 51 -9.80 -28.29 -1.84
C GLU A 51 -9.73 -27.01 -0.97
N ALA A 52 -9.70 -25.81 -1.55
CA ALA A 52 -9.86 -24.59 -0.76
C ALA A 52 -11.31 -24.55 -0.21
N ASP A 53 -11.47 -24.46 1.11
CA ASP A 53 -12.78 -24.22 1.73
C ASP A 53 -13.46 -23.04 1.01
N PRO A 54 -14.76 -23.16 0.69
CA PRO A 54 -15.48 -22.09 0.02
C PRO A 54 -15.37 -20.80 0.85
N VAL A 55 -14.88 -19.74 0.23
CA VAL A 55 -14.78 -18.43 0.88
C VAL A 55 -16.19 -17.94 1.20
N ASP A 56 -16.47 -17.75 2.48
CA ASP A 56 -17.72 -17.18 2.97
C ASP A 56 -17.71 -15.67 2.72
N MET A 57 -18.43 -15.21 1.71
CA MET A 57 -18.49 -13.80 1.30
C MET A 57 -19.12 -12.90 2.34
N ASP A 58 -20.09 -13.38 3.10
CA ASP A 58 -20.73 -12.60 4.17
C ASP A 58 -19.72 -12.35 5.29
N LYS A 59 -18.89 -13.33 5.62
CA LYS A 59 -17.80 -13.17 6.57
C LYS A 59 -16.74 -12.20 6.08
N VAL A 60 -16.39 -12.24 4.79
CA VAL A 60 -15.43 -11.28 4.17
C VAL A 60 -15.97 -9.86 4.25
N LEU A 61 -17.26 -9.66 3.97
CA LEU A 61 -17.92 -8.34 4.08
C LEU A 61 -17.89 -7.81 5.51
N GLU A 62 -18.28 -8.62 6.50
CA GLU A 62 -18.28 -8.19 7.89
C GLU A 62 -16.86 -7.90 8.41
N GLN A 63 -15.88 -8.66 7.98
CA GLN A 63 -14.47 -8.38 8.28
C GLN A 63 -14.01 -7.05 7.66
N LEU A 64 -14.43 -6.76 6.42
CA LEU A 64 -14.10 -5.48 5.77
C LEU A 64 -14.76 -4.31 6.50
N VAL A 65 -16.01 -4.44 6.95
CA VAL A 65 -16.68 -3.41 7.79
C VAL A 65 -15.89 -3.11 9.04
N VAL A 66 -15.46 -4.16 9.76
CA VAL A 66 -14.65 -3.99 10.99
C VAL A 66 -13.33 -3.30 10.68
N ALA A 67 -12.67 -3.68 9.59
CA ALA A 67 -11.40 -3.08 9.17
C ALA A 67 -11.56 -1.59 8.84
N VAL A 68 -12.54 -1.24 8.01
CA VAL A 68 -12.81 0.14 7.61
C VAL A 68 -13.21 0.99 8.82
N ARG A 69 -14.10 0.48 9.71
CA ARG A 69 -14.48 1.18 10.95
C ARG A 69 -13.26 1.48 11.80
N THR A 70 -12.48 0.45 12.12
CA THR A 70 -11.31 0.59 13.00
C THR A 70 -10.28 1.55 12.43
N GLN A 71 -10.05 1.51 11.11
CA GLN A 71 -9.15 2.44 10.42
C GLN A 71 -9.57 3.90 10.62
N TRP A 72 -10.84 4.21 10.36
CA TRP A 72 -11.31 5.60 10.41
C TRP A 72 -11.56 6.10 11.82
N ASP A 73 -11.89 5.22 12.78
CA ASP A 73 -11.96 5.56 14.20
C ASP A 73 -10.57 5.90 14.76
N ASN A 74 -9.54 5.14 14.38
CA ASN A 74 -8.15 5.44 14.72
C ASN A 74 -7.69 6.77 14.11
N GLU A 75 -7.98 7.02 12.83
CA GLU A 75 -7.65 8.28 12.17
C GLU A 75 -8.38 9.46 12.81
N ALA A 76 -9.64 9.31 13.18
CA ALA A 76 -10.41 10.32 13.90
C ALA A 76 -9.82 10.60 15.30
N ALA A 77 -9.36 9.55 16.01
CA ALA A 77 -8.68 9.70 17.30
C ALA A 77 -7.36 10.48 17.17
N VAL A 78 -6.53 10.14 16.19
CA VAL A 78 -5.28 10.87 15.89
C VAL A 78 -5.56 12.33 15.52
N ARG A 79 -6.61 12.59 14.73
CA ARG A 79 -7.02 13.95 14.41
C ARG A 79 -7.42 14.75 15.63
N ARG A 80 -8.15 14.18 16.59
CA ARG A 80 -8.53 14.83 17.85
C ARG A 80 -7.33 15.17 18.71
N VAL A 81 -6.28 14.34 18.71
CA VAL A 81 -5.03 14.64 19.43
C VAL A 81 -4.32 15.84 18.79
N ASN A 82 -4.28 15.90 17.46
CA ASN A 82 -3.65 16.98 16.73
C ASN A 82 -4.51 18.25 16.65
N ASP A 83 -5.83 18.10 16.71
CA ASP A 83 -6.81 19.18 16.69
C ASP A 83 -7.98 18.89 17.64
N PRO A 84 -7.83 19.24 18.94
CA PRO A 84 -8.82 18.92 19.97
C PRO A 84 -10.12 19.73 19.85
N TYR A 85 -10.14 20.77 19.02
CA TYR A 85 -11.28 21.68 18.86
C TYR A 85 -11.84 21.60 17.43
N PRO A 86 -12.63 20.55 17.08
CA PRO A 86 -13.17 20.41 15.74
C PRO A 86 -14.04 21.61 15.37
N LEU A 87 -13.82 22.14 14.17
CA LEU A 87 -14.61 23.22 13.61
C LEU A 87 -15.91 22.70 13.00
N PRO A 88 -17.02 23.42 13.13
CA PRO A 88 -18.28 23.03 12.50
C PRO A 88 -18.18 23.17 10.97
N VAL A 89 -18.68 22.18 10.25
CA VAL A 89 -18.81 22.19 8.78
C VAL A 89 -20.28 22.31 8.42
N ALA A 90 -20.67 23.43 7.82
CA ALA A 90 -22.03 23.67 7.36
C ALA A 90 -22.09 23.68 5.83
N TRP A 91 -23.24 23.32 5.26
CA TRP A 91 -23.47 23.32 3.82
C TRP A 91 -24.90 23.73 3.46
N ARG A 92 -25.07 24.06 2.19
CA ARG A 92 -26.37 24.29 1.56
C ARG A 92 -26.46 23.52 0.25
N ALA A 93 -27.67 23.36 -0.29
CA ALA A 93 -27.85 22.86 -1.65
C ALA A 93 -27.20 23.81 -2.66
N THR A 94 -26.74 23.25 -3.79
CA THR A 94 -26.28 24.05 -4.93
C THR A 94 -27.43 24.47 -5.83
N GLY A 95 -27.18 25.40 -6.75
CA GLY A 95 -28.12 25.70 -7.84
C GLY A 95 -28.17 24.58 -8.89
N ASN A 96 -29.19 24.64 -9.75
CA ASN A 96 -29.43 23.68 -10.84
C ASN A 96 -28.32 23.67 -11.92
N ASP A 97 -27.40 24.61 -11.89
CA ASP A 97 -26.20 24.62 -12.76
C ASP A 97 -25.20 23.51 -12.40
N LEU A 98 -25.18 23.05 -11.14
CA LEU A 98 -24.22 22.05 -10.63
C LEU A 98 -24.87 20.73 -10.21
N ALA A 99 -26.19 20.66 -10.09
CA ALA A 99 -26.95 19.50 -9.68
C ALA A 99 -28.01 19.11 -10.72
N GLU A 100 -28.52 17.89 -10.62
CA GLU A 100 -29.71 17.48 -11.34
C GLU A 100 -30.94 18.27 -10.83
N ASP A 101 -31.90 18.53 -11.71
CA ASP A 101 -33.15 19.19 -11.34
C ASP A 101 -33.95 18.35 -10.32
N TRP A 102 -34.42 18.97 -9.24
CA TRP A 102 -35.01 18.26 -8.10
C TRP A 102 -36.23 17.39 -8.46
N PRO A 103 -37.22 17.89 -9.24
CA PRO A 103 -38.34 17.07 -9.72
C PRO A 103 -37.86 15.88 -10.55
N LEU A 104 -36.85 16.07 -11.40
CA LEU A 104 -36.29 14.99 -12.22
C LEU A 104 -35.62 13.96 -11.35
N LEU A 105 -34.79 14.37 -10.36
CA LEU A 105 -34.09 13.51 -9.43
C LEU A 105 -35.07 12.62 -8.64
N THR A 106 -36.16 13.22 -8.12
CA THR A 106 -37.18 12.48 -7.37
C THR A 106 -37.96 11.50 -8.26
N SER A 107 -38.23 11.88 -9.50
CA SER A 107 -38.92 10.98 -10.47
C SER A 107 -38.02 9.79 -10.87
N GLN A 108 -36.74 10.04 -11.12
CA GLN A 108 -35.75 9.02 -11.40
C GLN A 108 -35.60 8.03 -10.23
N ALA A 109 -35.53 8.53 -8.99
CA ALA A 109 -35.42 7.69 -7.80
C ALA A 109 -36.62 6.74 -7.63
N ARG A 110 -37.85 7.22 -7.95
CA ARG A 110 -39.08 6.39 -7.93
C ARG A 110 -39.09 5.34 -9.02
N ALA A 111 -38.44 5.62 -10.15
CA ALA A 111 -38.42 4.73 -11.34
C ALA A 111 -37.23 3.73 -11.28
N LEU A 112 -36.39 3.74 -10.24
CA LEU A 112 -35.29 2.78 -10.15
C LEU A 112 -35.77 1.34 -10.08
N PRO A 113 -35.09 0.42 -10.78
CA PRO A 113 -35.36 -1.01 -10.63
C PRO A 113 -35.14 -1.46 -9.17
N GLY A 114 -36.13 -2.05 -8.55
CA GLY A 114 -36.13 -2.42 -7.13
C GLY A 114 -36.77 -1.38 -6.21
N GLY A 115 -37.22 -0.25 -6.74
CA GLY A 115 -37.85 0.83 -6.00
C GLY A 115 -36.85 1.90 -5.51
N PRO A 116 -37.32 2.94 -4.81
CA PRO A 116 -36.48 4.00 -4.32
C PRO A 116 -35.50 3.49 -3.22
N PRO A 117 -34.23 3.96 -3.19
CA PRO A 117 -33.22 3.47 -2.24
C PRO A 117 -33.46 3.90 -0.78
N GLY A 118 -34.46 4.69 -0.50
CA GLY A 118 -34.83 5.16 0.83
C GLY A 118 -36.34 5.36 0.96
N ASN A 119 -36.80 5.96 2.08
CA ASN A 119 -38.20 6.25 2.31
C ASN A 119 -38.59 7.59 1.62
N PRO A 120 -39.44 7.58 0.56
CA PRO A 120 -39.83 8.79 -0.16
C PRO A 120 -40.59 9.84 0.68
N THR A 121 -41.11 9.45 1.84
CA THR A 121 -41.79 10.40 2.75
C THR A 121 -40.83 11.29 3.51
N LEU A 122 -39.54 10.93 3.56
CA LEU A 122 -38.48 11.72 4.20
C LEU A 122 -37.79 12.70 3.22
N TRP A 123 -38.10 12.59 1.93
CA TRP A 123 -37.50 13.49 0.94
C TRP A 123 -38.04 14.89 1.10
N PRO A 124 -37.18 15.91 1.09
CA PRO A 124 -37.64 17.29 1.13
C PRO A 124 -38.42 17.68 -0.14
N THR A 125 -39.23 18.68 -0.05
CA THR A 125 -40.03 19.19 -1.18
C THR A 125 -39.17 19.79 -2.29
N ASP A 126 -38.02 20.33 -1.92
CA ASP A 126 -37.04 20.93 -2.82
C ASP A 126 -35.59 20.66 -2.35
N ALA A 127 -34.62 21.02 -3.20
CA ALA A 127 -33.21 20.82 -2.91
C ALA A 127 -32.72 21.62 -1.67
N ALA A 128 -33.39 22.71 -1.30
CA ALA A 128 -32.97 23.54 -0.13
C ALA A 128 -33.04 22.74 1.17
N GLY A 129 -33.89 21.72 1.25
CA GLY A 129 -33.99 20.81 2.38
C GLY A 129 -32.77 19.89 2.58
N LEU A 130 -31.77 19.94 1.70
CA LEU A 130 -30.49 19.27 1.86
C LEU A 130 -29.50 20.07 2.73
N ALA A 131 -29.81 21.33 3.08
CA ALA A 131 -28.98 22.13 3.96
C ALA A 131 -28.81 21.46 5.32
N GLY A 132 -27.63 21.62 5.92
CA GLY A 132 -27.32 20.98 7.21
C GLY A 132 -25.94 21.33 7.73
N GLN A 133 -25.57 20.72 8.83
CA GLN A 133 -24.27 20.87 9.46
C GLN A 133 -23.79 19.56 10.11
N ASP A 134 -22.48 19.35 10.10
CA ASP A 134 -21.78 18.30 10.85
C ASP A 134 -22.41 16.87 10.76
N ALA A 135 -22.96 16.39 11.88
CA ALA A 135 -23.47 15.03 12.02
C ALA A 135 -24.76 14.76 11.22
N GLU A 136 -25.39 15.79 10.63
CA GLU A 136 -26.57 15.59 9.81
C GLU A 136 -26.27 14.95 8.45
N ILE A 137 -25.00 14.89 8.05
CA ILE A 137 -24.61 14.42 6.70
C ILE A 137 -25.06 12.98 6.42
N GLY A 138 -24.98 12.08 7.41
CA GLY A 138 -25.47 10.71 7.26
C GLY A 138 -26.97 10.66 7.01
N GLN A 139 -27.75 11.45 7.75
CA GLN A 139 -29.19 11.56 7.53
C GLN A 139 -29.52 12.23 6.19
N VAL A 140 -28.80 13.29 5.81
CA VAL A 140 -28.98 13.93 4.52
C VAL A 140 -28.77 12.94 3.38
N PHE A 141 -27.68 12.17 3.41
CA PHE A 141 -27.38 11.19 2.37
C PHE A 141 -28.39 10.03 2.33
N SER A 142 -28.70 9.43 3.48
CA SER A 142 -29.54 8.22 3.53
C SER A 142 -31.02 8.51 3.35
N ASP A 143 -31.51 9.62 3.95
CA ASP A 143 -32.94 9.88 4.06
C ASP A 143 -33.45 11.00 3.14
N ARG A 144 -32.59 12.02 2.84
CA ARG A 144 -33.02 13.21 2.10
C ARG A 144 -32.58 13.23 0.65
N VAL A 145 -31.47 12.54 0.26
CA VAL A 145 -31.04 12.42 -1.14
C VAL A 145 -31.77 11.25 -1.81
N PRO A 146 -32.70 11.49 -2.76
CA PRO A 146 -33.61 10.47 -3.28
C PRO A 146 -32.92 9.28 -3.94
N THR A 147 -31.78 9.51 -4.58
CA THR A 147 -31.00 8.52 -5.34
C THR A 147 -29.80 7.98 -4.58
N GLN A 148 -29.49 8.54 -3.40
CA GLN A 148 -28.25 8.29 -2.65
C GLN A 148 -26.98 8.52 -3.49
N ARG A 149 -27.05 9.49 -4.40
CA ARG A 149 -25.90 9.98 -5.18
C ARG A 149 -25.69 11.44 -4.86
N LEU A 150 -24.53 11.78 -4.26
CA LEU A 150 -24.28 13.10 -3.71
C LEU A 150 -22.93 13.67 -4.17
N VAL A 151 -22.93 14.89 -4.66
CA VAL A 151 -21.72 15.67 -4.92
C VAL A 151 -21.53 16.69 -3.79
N ILE A 152 -20.36 16.68 -3.16
CA ILE A 152 -19.96 17.61 -2.10
C ILE A 152 -18.95 18.60 -2.67
N LEU A 153 -19.36 19.85 -2.84
CA LEU A 153 -18.53 20.92 -3.39
C LEU A 153 -18.01 21.85 -2.30
N GLY A 154 -16.85 22.43 -2.51
CA GLY A 154 -16.30 23.43 -1.57
C GLY A 154 -14.90 23.85 -1.93
N GLU A 155 -14.48 25.00 -1.39
CA GLU A 155 -13.17 25.59 -1.63
C GLU A 155 -12.02 24.73 -1.03
N PRO A 156 -10.76 24.96 -1.43
CA PRO A 156 -9.61 24.31 -0.81
C PRO A 156 -9.64 24.45 0.72
N GLY A 157 -9.40 23.33 1.42
CA GLY A 157 -9.38 23.35 2.89
C GLY A 157 -10.72 23.55 3.59
N ALA A 158 -11.86 23.62 2.87
CA ALA A 158 -13.21 23.81 3.46
C ALA A 158 -13.71 22.63 4.30
N GLY A 159 -13.02 21.50 4.33
CA GLY A 159 -13.40 20.34 5.16
C GLY A 159 -14.13 19.22 4.42
N LYS A 160 -14.12 19.19 3.08
CA LYS A 160 -14.75 18.12 2.27
C LYS A 160 -14.39 16.71 2.73
N SER A 161 -13.10 16.41 2.83
CA SER A 161 -12.62 15.09 3.28
C SER A 161 -12.99 14.79 4.74
N VAL A 162 -13.09 15.80 5.61
CA VAL A 162 -13.54 15.63 7.00
C VAL A 162 -15.02 15.25 7.02
N LEU A 163 -15.84 15.94 6.23
CA LEU A 163 -17.27 15.62 6.11
C LEU A 163 -17.48 14.22 5.50
N LEU A 164 -16.66 13.85 4.51
CA LEU A 164 -16.71 12.53 3.89
C LEU A 164 -16.36 11.39 4.87
N VAL A 165 -15.35 11.59 5.73
CA VAL A 165 -15.01 10.62 6.80
C VAL A 165 -16.15 10.53 7.82
N ARG A 166 -16.76 11.65 8.19
CA ARG A 166 -17.92 11.65 9.09
C ARG A 166 -19.11 10.90 8.50
N LEU A 167 -19.40 11.14 7.21
CA LEU A 167 -20.41 10.40 6.48
C LEU A 167 -20.10 8.89 6.47
N LEU A 168 -18.87 8.49 6.20
CA LEU A 168 -18.44 7.09 6.23
C LEU A 168 -18.71 6.44 7.59
N GLN A 169 -18.34 7.13 8.69
CA GLN A 169 -18.58 6.63 10.05
C GLN A 169 -20.08 6.48 10.35
N ASP A 170 -20.90 7.46 9.95
CA ASP A 170 -22.35 7.41 10.11
C ASP A 170 -22.98 6.28 9.30
N LEU A 171 -22.55 6.07 8.05
CA LEU A 171 -23.02 4.97 7.20
C LEU A 171 -22.68 3.60 7.80
N ILE A 172 -21.45 3.43 8.31
CA ILE A 172 -21.06 2.19 9.00
C ILE A 172 -21.88 1.97 10.28
N ALA A 173 -22.17 3.02 11.03
CA ALA A 173 -22.95 2.92 12.26
C ALA A 173 -24.42 2.54 12.01
N ARG A 174 -24.99 2.94 10.87
CA ARG A 174 -26.38 2.65 10.46
C ARG A 174 -26.54 1.38 9.65
N ARG A 175 -25.41 0.81 9.15
CA ARG A 175 -25.41 -0.33 8.25
C ARG A 175 -26.06 -1.55 8.88
N ILE A 176 -26.89 -2.23 8.15
CA ILE A 176 -27.42 -3.56 8.46
C ILE A 176 -26.74 -4.62 7.57
N ASN A 177 -26.84 -5.90 7.99
CA ASN A 177 -26.23 -6.99 7.21
C ASN A 177 -26.79 -7.04 5.79
N GLY A 178 -25.88 -7.13 4.82
CA GLY A 178 -26.24 -7.13 3.39
C GLY A 178 -26.09 -5.75 2.73
N ASP A 179 -26.08 -4.65 3.47
CA ASP A 179 -25.83 -3.33 2.88
C ASP A 179 -24.40 -3.22 2.34
N PRO A 180 -24.17 -2.40 1.29
CA PRO A 180 -22.84 -2.13 0.77
C PRO A 180 -21.93 -1.51 1.84
N VAL A 181 -20.64 -1.84 1.78
CA VAL A 181 -19.62 -1.29 2.68
C VAL A 181 -19.14 0.06 2.14
N PRO A 182 -19.25 1.18 2.87
CA PRO A 182 -18.72 2.46 2.43
C PRO A 182 -17.19 2.43 2.47
N VAL A 183 -16.55 2.74 1.34
CA VAL A 183 -15.08 2.80 1.22
C VAL A 183 -14.68 4.09 0.54
N LEU A 184 -13.68 4.76 1.12
CA LEU A 184 -13.13 6.02 0.59
C LEU A 184 -12.03 5.72 -0.44
N PHE A 185 -12.15 6.34 -1.62
CA PHE A 185 -11.19 6.28 -2.72
C PHE A 185 -10.69 7.69 -3.06
N SER A 186 -9.37 7.91 -3.06
CA SER A 186 -8.79 9.18 -3.50
C SER A 186 -8.59 9.16 -5.02
N LEU A 187 -9.33 10.00 -5.74
CA LEU A 187 -9.28 10.09 -7.19
C LEU A 187 -7.95 10.65 -7.73
N ALA A 188 -7.12 11.28 -6.90
CA ALA A 188 -5.82 11.81 -7.31
C ALA A 188 -4.90 10.79 -7.98
N SER A 189 -5.09 9.49 -7.69
CA SER A 189 -4.30 8.40 -8.26
C SER A 189 -4.97 7.68 -9.43
N TRP A 190 -6.17 8.09 -9.80
CA TRP A 190 -6.89 7.45 -10.89
C TRP A 190 -6.49 8.04 -12.25
N ASP A 191 -6.10 7.16 -13.16
CA ASP A 191 -5.99 7.49 -14.57
C ASP A 191 -7.31 7.09 -15.26
N PRO A 192 -8.09 8.03 -15.82
CA PRO A 192 -9.34 7.69 -16.50
C PRO A 192 -9.18 6.74 -17.67
N ASP A 193 -7.99 6.55 -18.23
CA ASP A 193 -7.75 5.52 -19.25
C ASP A 193 -7.74 4.10 -18.68
N GLN A 194 -7.54 3.94 -17.38
CA GLN A 194 -7.74 2.69 -16.67
C GLN A 194 -9.23 2.48 -16.33
N PRO A 195 -9.81 1.27 -16.52
CA PRO A 195 -11.16 0.98 -16.07
C PRO A 195 -11.35 1.27 -14.58
N LEU A 196 -12.40 2.02 -14.24
CA LEU A 196 -12.64 2.48 -12.86
C LEU A 196 -12.64 1.33 -11.83
N LYS A 197 -13.36 0.23 -12.12
CA LYS A 197 -13.46 -0.91 -11.19
C LYS A 197 -12.13 -1.61 -10.99
N THR A 198 -11.28 -1.67 -12.02
CA THR A 198 -9.93 -2.23 -11.91
C THR A 198 -9.06 -1.39 -10.99
N TRP A 199 -9.09 -0.05 -11.18
CA TRP A 199 -8.40 0.88 -10.30
C TRP A 199 -8.92 0.81 -8.85
N MET A 200 -10.25 0.77 -8.65
CA MET A 200 -10.84 0.61 -7.31
C MET A 200 -10.40 -0.70 -6.64
N ALA A 201 -10.32 -1.80 -7.39
CA ALA A 201 -9.81 -3.07 -6.88
C ALA A 201 -8.35 -2.97 -6.47
N ASP A 202 -7.51 -2.26 -7.24
CA ASP A 202 -6.12 -2.00 -6.89
C ASP A 202 -6.01 -1.19 -5.59
N GLN A 203 -6.85 -0.18 -5.40
CA GLN A 203 -6.90 0.60 -4.15
C GLN A 203 -7.32 -0.28 -2.95
N LEU A 204 -8.35 -1.12 -3.12
CA LEU A 204 -8.79 -2.06 -2.09
C LEU A 204 -7.68 -3.04 -1.69
N ARG A 205 -6.92 -3.59 -2.65
CA ARG A 205 -5.78 -4.48 -2.40
C ARG A 205 -4.65 -3.77 -1.64
N ARG A 206 -4.39 -2.51 -1.97
CA ARG A 206 -3.37 -1.70 -1.27
C ARG A 206 -3.76 -1.41 0.16
N ALA A 207 -5.02 -1.02 0.39
CA ALA A 207 -5.53 -0.74 1.73
C ALA A 207 -5.73 -2.02 2.55
N HIS A 208 -6.21 -3.09 1.92
CA HIS A 208 -6.57 -4.37 2.52
C HIS A 208 -5.96 -5.52 1.72
N PRO A 209 -4.66 -5.85 1.90
CA PRO A 209 -3.96 -6.85 1.09
C PRO A 209 -4.63 -8.24 1.06
N GLY A 210 -5.41 -8.57 2.07
CA GLY A 210 -6.20 -9.80 2.12
C GLY A 210 -7.23 -9.94 0.99
N LEU A 211 -7.69 -8.84 0.41
CA LEU A 211 -8.62 -8.84 -0.72
C LEU A 211 -8.00 -9.24 -2.06
N ALA A 212 -6.67 -9.41 -2.13
CA ALA A 212 -5.99 -9.98 -3.29
C ALA A 212 -6.14 -11.51 -3.41
N SER A 213 -6.75 -12.17 -2.42
CA SER A 213 -7.02 -13.62 -2.46
C SER A 213 -8.05 -13.96 -3.53
N ALA A 214 -7.94 -15.19 -4.09
CA ALA A 214 -8.86 -15.66 -5.13
C ALA A 214 -10.30 -15.67 -4.60
N ALA A 215 -11.22 -15.12 -5.40
CA ALA A 215 -12.65 -15.16 -5.12
C ALA A 215 -13.26 -16.51 -5.55
N PRO A 216 -14.36 -16.96 -4.93
CA PRO A 216 -15.13 -18.07 -5.46
C PRO A 216 -15.60 -17.70 -6.88
N PRO A 217 -15.70 -18.69 -7.82
CA PRO A 217 -16.19 -18.42 -9.15
C PRO A 217 -17.61 -17.86 -9.05
N LEU A 218 -17.84 -16.70 -9.65
CA LEU A 218 -19.19 -16.22 -9.89
C LEU A 218 -19.89 -17.33 -10.69
N VAL A 219 -21.01 -17.86 -10.18
CA VAL A 219 -21.82 -18.83 -10.92
C VAL A 219 -22.23 -18.14 -12.20
N ALA A 220 -21.45 -18.38 -13.26
CA ALA A 220 -21.67 -17.77 -14.55
C ALA A 220 -22.95 -18.34 -15.14
N ARG A 221 -23.89 -17.49 -15.43
CA ARG A 221 -25.11 -17.82 -16.24
C ARG A 221 -24.77 -18.03 -17.73
N THR A 222 -23.52 -18.15 -18.10
CA THR A 222 -23.07 -18.39 -19.48
C THR A 222 -21.84 -19.31 -19.51
N ASP A 223 -21.95 -20.37 -20.30
CA ASP A 223 -20.97 -21.41 -20.63
C ASP A 223 -19.73 -20.85 -21.41
N THR A 224 -19.06 -19.83 -20.92
CA THR A 224 -17.78 -19.40 -21.51
C THR A 224 -16.66 -19.76 -20.55
N ALA A 225 -15.87 -20.75 -20.99
CA ALA A 225 -14.71 -21.34 -20.27
C ALA A 225 -13.53 -20.36 -20.02
N ASP A 226 -13.70 -19.06 -20.29
CA ASP A 226 -12.64 -18.02 -20.24
C ASP A 226 -12.88 -16.98 -19.13
N ALA A 227 -13.57 -17.33 -18.04
CA ALA A 227 -13.66 -16.40 -16.90
C ALA A 227 -12.27 -16.26 -16.25
N GLU A 228 -11.62 -15.10 -16.45
CA GLU A 228 -10.40 -14.77 -15.74
C GLU A 228 -10.60 -14.91 -14.22
N PRO A 229 -9.63 -15.48 -13.49
CA PRO A 229 -9.75 -15.65 -12.05
C PRO A 229 -9.85 -14.28 -11.38
N SER A 230 -11.05 -13.92 -10.90
CA SER A 230 -11.27 -12.69 -10.14
C SER A 230 -10.80 -12.89 -8.69
N ASP A 231 -10.20 -11.86 -8.12
CA ASP A 231 -9.92 -11.81 -6.69
C ASP A 231 -11.11 -11.22 -5.90
N LEU A 232 -11.02 -11.26 -4.57
CA LEU A 232 -12.07 -10.77 -3.68
C LEU A 232 -12.38 -9.28 -3.89
N ALA A 233 -11.36 -8.44 -4.15
CA ALA A 233 -11.57 -7.02 -4.36
C ALA A 233 -12.46 -6.74 -5.58
N LEU A 234 -12.13 -7.34 -6.72
CA LEU A 234 -12.90 -7.17 -7.95
C LEU A 234 -14.28 -7.82 -7.85
N HIS A 235 -14.37 -8.98 -7.16
CA HIS A 235 -15.65 -9.65 -6.90
C HIS A 235 -16.61 -8.76 -6.11
N LEU A 236 -16.17 -8.16 -4.99
CA LEU A 236 -16.98 -7.26 -4.16
C LEU A 236 -17.47 -6.04 -4.95
N LEU A 237 -16.63 -5.47 -5.81
CA LEU A 237 -17.02 -4.34 -6.66
C LEU A 237 -18.05 -4.73 -7.74
N ASN A 238 -17.87 -5.89 -8.35
CA ASN A 238 -18.79 -6.37 -9.39
C ASN A 238 -20.15 -6.80 -8.82
N ALA A 239 -20.17 -7.36 -7.62
CA ALA A 239 -21.38 -7.72 -6.90
C ALA A 239 -22.12 -6.50 -6.28
N GLY A 240 -21.53 -5.29 -6.34
CA GLY A 240 -22.16 -4.09 -5.79
C GLY A 240 -22.08 -3.98 -4.25
N HIS A 241 -21.22 -4.75 -3.60
CA HIS A 241 -21.07 -4.75 -2.14
C HIS A 241 -20.25 -3.57 -1.60
N ILE A 242 -19.75 -2.69 -2.47
CA ILE A 242 -18.99 -1.49 -2.10
C ILE A 242 -19.78 -0.24 -2.45
N LEU A 243 -19.96 0.66 -1.46
CA LEU A 243 -20.44 2.02 -1.66
C LEU A 243 -19.24 2.94 -1.80
N PRO A 244 -18.93 3.43 -3.02
CA PRO A 244 -17.74 4.25 -3.22
C PRO A 244 -17.97 5.69 -2.75
N LEU A 245 -17.04 6.17 -1.94
CA LEU A 245 -16.90 7.56 -1.51
C LEU A 245 -15.65 8.13 -2.17
N PHE A 246 -15.81 8.86 -3.27
CA PHE A 246 -14.71 9.43 -4.04
C PHE A 246 -14.29 10.79 -3.48
N ASP A 247 -13.02 10.90 -3.05
CA ASP A 247 -12.45 12.15 -2.57
C ASP A 247 -11.54 12.77 -3.63
N GLY A 248 -11.67 14.07 -3.86
CA GLY A 248 -10.73 14.87 -4.64
C GLY A 248 -10.83 14.71 -6.16
N PHE A 249 -12.01 14.86 -6.76
CA PHE A 249 -12.17 14.90 -8.22
C PHE A 249 -11.34 16.03 -8.87
N ASP A 250 -11.24 17.17 -8.20
CA ASP A 250 -10.40 18.30 -8.62
C ASP A 250 -8.89 18.05 -8.53
N GLU A 251 -8.48 16.93 -7.93
CA GLU A 251 -7.08 16.54 -7.83
C GLU A 251 -6.56 15.87 -9.11
N LEU A 252 -7.47 15.39 -9.96
CA LEU A 252 -7.15 14.94 -11.31
C LEU A 252 -6.58 16.09 -12.16
N PRO A 253 -5.76 15.78 -13.20
CA PRO A 253 -5.35 16.80 -14.17
C PRO A 253 -6.55 17.50 -14.82
N PRO A 254 -6.53 18.82 -15.03
CA PRO A 254 -7.65 19.55 -15.59
C PRO A 254 -8.18 19.02 -16.94
N SER A 255 -7.27 18.50 -17.78
CA SER A 255 -7.63 17.87 -19.06
C SER A 255 -8.43 16.57 -18.91
N GLN A 256 -8.34 15.92 -17.76
CA GLN A 256 -9.00 14.65 -17.47
C GLN A 256 -10.33 14.79 -16.74
N HIS A 257 -10.71 15.97 -16.22
CA HIS A 257 -11.95 16.14 -15.45
C HIS A 257 -13.19 15.71 -16.23
N ALA A 258 -13.34 16.20 -17.45
CA ALA A 258 -14.51 15.87 -18.26
C ALA A 258 -14.54 14.39 -18.70
N PRO A 259 -13.45 13.78 -19.20
CA PRO A 259 -13.40 12.33 -19.46
C PRO A 259 -13.66 11.47 -18.21
N ALA A 260 -13.14 11.89 -17.04
CA ALA A 260 -13.36 11.19 -15.78
C ALA A 260 -14.84 11.12 -15.40
N LEU A 261 -15.56 12.25 -15.56
CA LEU A 261 -17.01 12.30 -15.28
C LEU A 261 -17.81 11.35 -16.19
N ASP A 262 -17.46 11.29 -17.48
CA ASP A 262 -18.09 10.35 -18.40
C ASP A 262 -17.84 8.89 -18.00
N LYS A 263 -16.59 8.57 -17.63
CA LYS A 263 -16.21 7.22 -17.21
C LYS A 263 -16.85 6.81 -15.88
N LEU A 264 -17.02 7.75 -14.94
CA LEU A 264 -17.79 7.54 -13.72
C LEU A 264 -19.23 7.20 -14.03
N ASN A 265 -19.89 7.97 -14.92
CA ASN A 265 -21.28 7.72 -15.35
C ASN A 265 -21.45 6.38 -16.07
N LEU A 266 -20.46 5.98 -16.87
CA LEU A 266 -20.47 4.70 -17.60
C LEU A 266 -20.24 3.50 -16.68
N ALA A 267 -19.30 3.61 -15.74
CA ALA A 267 -18.90 2.49 -14.89
C ALA A 267 -19.85 2.22 -13.72
N LEU A 268 -20.55 3.26 -13.23
CA LEU A 268 -21.43 3.20 -12.07
C LEU A 268 -22.86 3.56 -12.47
N PRO A 269 -23.73 2.57 -12.62
CA PRO A 269 -25.11 2.78 -13.03
C PRO A 269 -25.88 3.67 -12.04
N ALA A 270 -26.94 4.34 -12.52
CA ALA A 270 -27.69 5.34 -11.74
C ALA A 270 -28.28 4.83 -10.42
N GLN A 271 -28.53 3.52 -10.33
CA GLN A 271 -29.02 2.87 -9.11
C GLN A 271 -27.93 2.56 -8.08
N GLN A 272 -26.65 2.70 -8.44
CA GLN A 272 -25.56 2.47 -7.48
C GLN A 272 -25.29 3.73 -6.68
N PRO A 273 -25.45 3.72 -5.35
CA PRO A 273 -25.11 4.85 -4.50
C PRO A 273 -23.64 5.24 -4.63
N LEU A 274 -23.36 6.55 -4.56
CA LEU A 274 -22.00 7.06 -4.52
C LEU A 274 -21.95 8.47 -3.94
N VAL A 275 -20.75 8.87 -3.46
CA VAL A 275 -20.46 10.25 -3.10
C VAL A 275 -19.21 10.72 -3.86
N LEU A 276 -19.20 11.95 -4.30
CA LEU A 276 -18.09 12.59 -5.00
C LEU A 276 -17.76 13.92 -4.36
N THR A 277 -16.48 14.15 -3.99
CA THR A 277 -16.05 15.49 -3.54
C THR A 277 -15.26 16.21 -4.62
N SER A 278 -15.40 17.52 -4.71
CA SER A 278 -14.64 18.38 -5.64
C SER A 278 -14.59 19.83 -5.17
N ARG A 279 -13.63 20.59 -5.70
CA ARG A 279 -13.72 22.06 -5.70
C ARG A 279 -14.81 22.50 -6.67
N THR A 280 -15.47 23.61 -6.35
CA THR A 280 -16.62 24.12 -7.12
C THR A 280 -16.24 24.46 -8.56
N THR A 281 -15.13 25.20 -8.75
CA THR A 281 -14.71 25.66 -10.09
C THR A 281 -14.28 24.51 -11.01
N PRO A 282 -13.39 23.58 -10.62
CA PRO A 282 -13.05 22.42 -11.45
C PRO A 282 -14.27 21.57 -11.84
N TYR A 283 -15.19 21.32 -10.89
CA TYR A 283 -16.41 20.56 -11.18
C TYR A 283 -17.28 21.29 -12.20
N ARG A 284 -17.56 22.60 -12.01
CA ARG A 284 -18.32 23.42 -12.97
C ARG A 284 -17.70 23.40 -14.37
N THR A 285 -16.38 23.52 -14.45
CA THR A 285 -15.66 23.47 -15.74
C THR A 285 -15.81 22.11 -16.40
N ALA A 286 -15.77 21.01 -15.63
CA ALA A 286 -15.96 19.66 -16.16
C ALA A 286 -17.36 19.43 -16.74
N LEU A 287 -18.39 20.07 -16.19
CA LEU A 287 -19.76 19.97 -16.66
C LEU A 287 -19.98 20.66 -18.01
N THR A 288 -19.29 21.80 -18.22
CA THR A 288 -19.53 22.69 -19.37
C THR A 288 -18.68 22.24 -20.56
N ARG A 289 -19.33 21.79 -21.63
CA ARG A 289 -18.70 21.45 -22.91
C ARG A 289 -19.33 22.22 -24.05
N PRO A 290 -18.64 22.43 -25.18
CA PRO A 290 -19.27 23.03 -26.35
C PRO A 290 -20.50 22.21 -26.80
N GLY A 291 -21.68 22.83 -26.75
CA GLY A 291 -22.93 22.24 -27.21
C GLY A 291 -23.63 21.24 -26.27
N THR A 292 -23.07 20.96 -25.08
CA THR A 292 -23.69 20.05 -24.11
C THR A 292 -23.24 20.30 -22.68
N THR A 293 -24.03 19.85 -21.72
CA THR A 293 -23.68 19.80 -20.30
C THR A 293 -23.76 18.37 -19.82
N VAL A 294 -22.64 17.82 -19.33
CA VAL A 294 -22.58 16.45 -18.80
C VAL A 294 -22.46 16.54 -17.28
N ARG A 295 -23.41 15.96 -16.57
CA ARG A 295 -23.45 15.92 -15.11
C ARG A 295 -23.17 14.51 -14.60
N LEU A 296 -22.90 14.39 -13.31
CA LEU A 296 -22.98 13.08 -12.67
C LEU A 296 -24.46 12.66 -12.61
N ASN A 297 -24.76 11.55 -13.27
CA ASN A 297 -26.13 11.08 -13.45
C ASN A 297 -26.83 10.88 -12.10
N SER A 298 -28.07 11.36 -12.02
CA SER A 298 -28.95 11.19 -10.85
C SER A 298 -28.32 11.66 -9.53
N ALA A 299 -27.51 12.72 -9.54
CA ALA A 299 -26.81 13.22 -8.35
C ALA A 299 -27.35 14.56 -7.86
N ALA A 300 -27.65 14.63 -6.55
CA ALA A 300 -27.83 15.88 -5.84
C ALA A 300 -26.47 16.50 -5.53
N ALA A 301 -26.42 17.83 -5.30
CA ALA A 301 -25.18 18.48 -4.91
C ALA A 301 -25.37 19.47 -3.76
N ILE A 302 -24.41 19.48 -2.85
CA ILE A 302 -24.29 20.42 -1.74
C ILE A 302 -22.99 21.18 -1.83
N GLN A 303 -22.98 22.41 -1.30
CA GLN A 303 -21.81 23.27 -1.25
C GLN A 303 -21.47 23.63 0.20
N LEU A 304 -20.22 23.38 0.61
CA LEU A 304 -19.72 23.76 1.91
C LEU A 304 -19.65 25.29 2.01
N LEU A 305 -20.00 25.78 3.17
CA LEU A 305 -19.98 27.20 3.50
C LEU A 305 -18.66 27.59 4.18
N PRO A 306 -18.17 28.83 3.98
CA PRO A 306 -17.08 29.36 4.77
C PRO A 306 -17.42 29.34 6.26
N LEU A 307 -16.40 29.22 7.11
CA LEU A 307 -16.57 29.30 8.55
C LEU A 307 -17.11 30.68 8.98
N LYS A 308 -17.98 30.67 9.97
CA LYS A 308 -18.43 31.91 10.59
C LYS A 308 -17.27 32.57 11.34
N ALA A 309 -17.16 33.90 11.23
CA ALA A 309 -16.09 34.68 11.89
C ALA A 309 -15.98 34.38 13.39
N GLN A 310 -17.14 34.21 14.07
CA GLN A 310 -17.18 33.90 15.48
C GLN A 310 -16.57 32.51 15.79
N ASP A 311 -16.94 31.49 15.03
CA ASP A 311 -16.43 30.13 15.22
C ASP A 311 -14.89 30.06 15.02
N ALA A 312 -14.40 30.79 14.01
CA ALA A 312 -12.98 30.93 13.73
C ALA A 312 -12.23 31.68 14.86
N ALA A 313 -12.79 32.76 15.37
CA ALA A 313 -12.23 33.54 16.48
C ALA A 313 -12.16 32.70 17.77
N ASP A 314 -13.25 31.98 18.09
CA ASP A 314 -13.34 31.14 19.28
C ASP A 314 -12.39 29.97 19.21
N TYR A 315 -12.17 29.37 18.02
CA TYR A 315 -11.19 28.32 17.79
C TYR A 315 -9.77 28.80 18.08
N LEU A 316 -9.36 29.94 17.49
CA LEU A 316 -8.00 30.48 17.67
C LEU A 316 -7.73 30.87 19.14
N ARG A 317 -8.69 31.50 19.81
CA ARG A 317 -8.57 31.90 21.22
C ARG A 317 -8.54 30.69 22.17
N ARG A 318 -9.40 29.68 21.91
CA ARG A 318 -9.48 28.47 22.73
C ARG A 318 -8.17 27.69 22.67
N ASP A 319 -7.61 27.52 21.47
CA ASP A 319 -6.32 26.86 21.27
C ASP A 319 -5.15 27.65 21.90
N ALA A 320 -5.24 28.96 21.97
CA ALA A 320 -4.28 29.84 22.65
C ALA A 320 -4.42 29.84 24.19
N GLY A 321 -5.23 28.94 24.76
CA GLY A 321 -5.41 28.79 26.21
C GLY A 321 -6.61 29.54 26.80
N GLY A 322 -7.51 30.09 25.95
CA GLY A 322 -8.75 30.78 26.35
C GLY A 322 -8.73 32.26 26.13
N GLN A 323 -9.93 32.89 26.18
CA GLN A 323 -10.17 34.28 25.73
C GLN A 323 -9.35 35.35 26.43
N HIS A 324 -8.91 35.13 27.66
CA HIS A 324 -8.25 36.12 28.50
C HIS A 324 -6.73 35.94 28.62
N THR A 325 -6.16 35.04 27.85
CA THR A 325 -4.71 34.79 27.87
C THR A 325 -3.95 35.82 27.02
N PRO A 326 -2.67 36.13 27.38
CA PRO A 326 -1.82 36.96 26.54
C PRO A 326 -1.59 36.36 25.13
N ALA A 327 -1.63 35.04 25.01
CA ALA A 327 -1.51 34.36 23.75
C ALA A 327 -2.74 34.54 22.86
N ALA A 328 -3.94 34.58 23.45
CA ALA A 328 -5.16 34.83 22.72
C ALA A 328 -5.28 36.29 22.26
N SER A 329 -4.77 37.24 23.05
CA SER A 329 -4.80 38.68 22.69
C SER A 329 -3.93 39.01 21.46
N ARG A 330 -2.94 38.14 21.12
CA ARG A 330 -2.14 38.29 19.91
C ARG A 330 -2.97 38.17 18.62
N TRP A 331 -4.14 37.53 18.69
CA TRP A 331 -5.03 37.34 17.56
C TRP A 331 -6.01 38.50 17.33
N ASN A 332 -6.03 39.51 18.22
CA ASN A 332 -7.06 40.54 18.15
C ASN A 332 -7.11 41.28 16.82
N THR A 333 -5.96 41.63 16.24
CA THR A 333 -5.90 42.30 14.91
C THR A 333 -6.45 41.37 13.83
N VAL A 334 -6.01 40.12 13.78
CA VAL A 334 -6.47 39.11 12.80
C VAL A 334 -7.97 38.90 12.92
N ILE A 335 -8.51 38.81 14.13
CA ILE A 335 -9.94 38.58 14.39
C ILE A 335 -10.81 39.68 13.79
N THR A 336 -10.35 40.92 13.75
CA THR A 336 -11.12 42.02 13.12
C THR A 336 -11.26 41.85 11.61
N HIS A 337 -10.40 41.04 10.98
CA HIS A 337 -10.44 40.73 9.55
C HIS A 337 -11.26 39.48 9.21
N LEU A 338 -11.59 38.64 10.19
CA LEU A 338 -12.37 37.41 9.94
C LEU A 338 -13.78 37.77 9.42
N GLY A 339 -14.21 37.03 8.39
CA GLY A 339 -15.48 37.26 7.73
C GLY A 339 -15.50 38.48 6.78
N THR A 340 -14.37 39.16 6.60
CA THR A 340 -14.21 40.26 5.64
C THR A 340 -13.55 39.74 4.34
N PRO A 341 -13.63 40.51 3.23
CA PRO A 341 -12.95 40.15 1.98
C PRO A 341 -11.43 40.40 1.99
N SER A 342 -10.84 40.76 3.13
CA SER A 342 -9.39 40.92 3.24
C SER A 342 -8.64 39.61 2.97
N PRO A 343 -7.38 39.64 2.48
CA PRO A 343 -6.58 38.43 2.22
C PRO A 343 -6.55 37.45 3.41
N VAL A 344 -6.29 37.96 4.62
CA VAL A 344 -6.27 37.17 5.84
C VAL A 344 -7.66 36.63 6.22
N GLY A 345 -8.72 37.41 6.02
CA GLY A 345 -10.10 36.97 6.25
C GLY A 345 -10.50 35.82 5.33
N GLN A 346 -10.08 35.83 4.08
CA GLN A 346 -10.32 34.77 3.11
C GLN A 346 -9.47 33.53 3.42
N ALA A 347 -8.18 33.67 3.69
CA ALA A 347 -7.29 32.54 4.00
C ALA A 347 -7.73 31.79 5.28
N LEU A 348 -8.18 32.52 6.31
CA LEU A 348 -8.64 31.93 7.57
C LEU A 348 -10.15 31.61 7.61
N ALA A 349 -10.86 31.74 6.50
CA ALA A 349 -12.26 31.30 6.38
C ALA A 349 -12.42 29.78 6.25
N THR A 350 -11.31 29.02 6.23
CA THR A 350 -11.30 27.58 6.06
C THR A 350 -10.72 26.86 7.27
N PRO A 351 -11.20 25.64 7.59
CA PRO A 351 -10.61 24.79 8.64
C PRO A 351 -9.10 24.58 8.48
N LEU A 352 -8.63 24.40 7.25
CA LEU A 352 -7.20 24.22 6.98
C LEU A 352 -6.38 25.47 7.31
N GLY A 353 -6.82 26.65 6.84
CA GLY A 353 -6.13 27.90 7.12
C GLY A 353 -6.00 28.16 8.62
N LEU A 354 -7.07 27.93 9.38
CA LEU A 354 -7.04 28.05 10.84
C LEU A 354 -6.12 27.03 11.50
N PHE A 355 -6.16 25.77 11.06
CA PHE A 355 -5.28 24.71 11.58
C PHE A 355 -3.79 25.03 11.36
N LEU A 356 -3.43 25.50 10.17
CA LEU A 356 -2.05 25.91 9.86
C LEU A 356 -1.65 27.13 10.71
N ALA A 357 -2.49 28.17 10.73
CA ALA A 357 -2.20 29.41 11.46
C ALA A 357 -2.01 29.16 12.96
N ARG A 358 -2.93 28.41 13.62
CA ARG A 358 -2.75 28.09 15.05
C ARG A 358 -1.48 27.29 15.30
N THR A 359 -1.12 26.35 14.41
CA THR A 359 0.07 25.51 14.57
C THR A 359 1.35 26.33 14.51
N ILE A 360 1.35 27.41 13.72
CA ILE A 360 2.49 28.29 13.51
C ILE A 360 2.58 29.34 14.64
N TYR A 361 1.46 29.97 15.00
CA TYR A 361 1.46 31.17 15.83
C TYR A 361 1.08 30.94 17.29
N ASN A 362 0.38 29.85 17.62
CA ASN A 362 0.06 29.57 19.01
C ASN A 362 1.25 28.98 19.77
N PRO A 363 1.58 29.50 20.96
CA PRO A 363 2.65 28.95 21.78
C PRO A 363 2.25 27.53 22.23
N ARG A 364 3.20 26.61 22.11
CA ARG A 364 3.01 25.25 22.63
C ARG A 364 3.30 25.21 24.12
N PRO A 365 2.63 24.34 24.90
CA PRO A 365 2.93 24.15 26.30
C PRO A 365 4.42 23.86 26.50
N GLY A 366 5.09 24.69 27.33
CA GLY A 366 6.52 24.52 27.63
C GLY A 366 7.49 25.24 26.70
N THR A 367 7.03 25.96 25.67
CA THR A 367 7.90 26.90 24.95
C THR A 367 7.95 28.22 25.72
N PRO A 368 9.15 28.85 25.87
CA PRO A 368 9.24 30.18 26.46
C PRO A 368 8.42 31.16 25.61
N THR A 369 7.41 31.79 26.22
CA THR A 369 6.52 32.76 25.57
C THR A 369 7.20 34.07 25.15
N ALA A 370 8.45 34.22 25.52
CA ALA A 370 9.21 35.48 25.41
C ALA A 370 10.42 35.43 24.46
N SER A 371 10.39 34.59 23.42
CA SER A 371 11.42 34.74 22.39
C SER A 371 11.05 35.93 21.48
N PRO A 372 11.90 36.99 21.38
CA PRO A 372 11.62 38.13 20.51
C PRO A 372 11.51 37.78 19.02
N SER A 373 11.90 36.55 18.66
CA SER A 373 11.86 36.01 17.30
C SER A 373 10.67 35.09 17.03
N ALA A 374 9.72 34.94 17.96
CA ALA A 374 8.52 34.12 17.72
C ALA A 374 7.60 34.81 16.70
N PRO A 375 7.12 34.11 15.66
CA PRO A 375 6.26 34.69 14.65
C PRO A 375 4.99 35.25 15.30
N HIS A 376 4.53 36.43 14.84
CA HIS A 376 3.34 37.09 15.36
C HIS A 376 2.22 37.06 14.31
N PRO A 377 0.98 36.66 14.69
CA PRO A 377 -0.11 36.53 13.71
C PRO A 377 -0.48 37.83 13.00
N ASP A 378 -0.17 38.99 13.56
CA ASP A 378 -0.45 40.30 12.92
C ASP A 378 0.31 40.45 11.59
N GLU A 379 1.42 39.74 11.38
CA GLU A 379 2.13 39.79 10.08
C GLU A 379 1.24 39.36 8.91
N LEU A 380 0.25 38.49 9.15
CA LEU A 380 -0.71 38.07 8.13
C LEU A 380 -1.63 39.22 7.64
N CYS A 381 -1.71 40.30 8.39
CA CYS A 381 -2.53 41.48 8.04
C CYS A 381 -1.77 42.48 7.15
N ASP A 382 -0.46 42.27 6.93
CA ASP A 382 0.36 43.15 6.08
C ASP A 382 0.11 42.82 4.59
N THR A 383 -0.74 43.68 3.98
CA THR A 383 -1.09 43.52 2.54
C THR A 383 0.05 43.91 1.58
N ALA A 384 1.11 44.56 2.06
CA ALA A 384 2.31 44.78 1.24
C ALA A 384 3.14 43.50 1.08
N VAL A 385 3.13 42.63 2.09
CA VAL A 385 3.81 41.33 2.08
C VAL A 385 2.89 40.25 1.51
N TYR A 386 1.60 40.30 1.87
CA TYR A 386 0.58 39.30 1.46
C TYR A 386 -0.57 40.00 0.71
N PRO A 387 -0.42 40.24 -0.60
CA PRO A 387 -1.41 41.01 -1.38
C PRO A 387 -2.74 40.24 -1.58
N ASP A 388 -2.71 38.92 -1.50
CA ASP A 388 -3.88 38.05 -1.68
C ASP A 388 -3.87 36.86 -0.73
N HIS A 389 -4.95 36.09 -0.72
CA HIS A 389 -5.08 34.88 0.13
C HIS A 389 -4.14 33.77 -0.27
N ASP A 390 -3.71 33.67 -1.53
CA ASP A 390 -2.78 32.64 -2.01
C ASP A 390 -1.37 32.87 -1.48
N ALA A 391 -0.94 34.14 -1.36
CA ALA A 391 0.32 34.50 -0.72
C ALA A 391 0.34 34.06 0.76
N ILE A 392 -0.78 34.29 1.48
CA ILE A 392 -0.92 33.83 2.86
C ILE A 392 -0.89 32.30 2.94
N ASN A 393 -1.63 31.58 2.10
CA ASN A 393 -1.64 30.13 2.08
C ASN A 393 -0.24 29.56 1.80
N THR A 394 0.47 30.16 0.85
CA THR A 394 1.86 29.79 0.53
C THR A 394 2.78 29.96 1.73
N HIS A 395 2.65 31.09 2.46
CA HIS A 395 3.39 31.34 3.70
C HIS A 395 3.05 30.28 4.77
N LEU A 396 1.77 30.02 5.01
CA LEU A 396 1.32 29.04 6.00
C LEU A 396 1.85 27.62 5.69
N PHE A 397 1.82 27.17 4.43
CA PHE A 397 2.38 25.88 4.05
C PHE A 397 3.91 25.83 4.26
N ARG A 398 4.63 26.89 3.93
CA ARG A 398 6.09 26.99 4.13
C ARG A 398 6.45 26.94 5.61
N ALA A 399 5.72 27.64 6.46
CA ALA A 399 5.99 27.73 7.89
C ALA A 399 5.51 26.51 8.69
N PHE A 400 4.61 25.68 8.13
CA PHE A 400 3.95 24.61 8.86
C PHE A 400 4.92 23.52 9.35
N ILE A 401 5.77 22.97 8.47
CA ILE A 401 6.70 21.90 8.86
C ILE A 401 7.71 22.38 9.90
N PRO A 402 8.39 23.53 9.74
CA PRO A 402 9.24 24.09 10.79
C PRO A 402 8.52 24.24 12.13
N ALA A 403 7.27 24.76 12.11
CA ALA A 403 6.47 24.90 13.32
C ALA A 403 6.09 23.54 13.92
N ALA A 404 5.70 22.55 13.10
CA ALA A 404 5.34 21.21 13.57
C ALA A 404 6.51 20.45 14.24
N TYR A 405 7.74 20.73 13.86
CA TYR A 405 8.96 20.12 14.41
C TYR A 405 9.72 21.02 15.38
N THR A 406 9.11 22.12 15.85
CA THR A 406 9.70 22.92 16.93
C THR A 406 9.86 22.07 18.20
N PRO A 407 10.98 22.19 18.93
CA PRO A 407 11.21 21.44 20.17
C PRO A 407 10.09 21.65 21.18
N HIS A 408 9.63 20.54 21.78
CA HIS A 408 8.58 20.52 22.80
C HIS A 408 9.13 19.84 24.06
N GLN A 409 8.89 20.37 25.25
CA GLN A 409 9.46 19.84 26.51
C GLN A 409 8.99 18.40 26.80
N THR A 410 7.70 18.11 26.57
CA THR A 410 7.14 16.78 26.87
C THR A 410 7.36 15.76 25.76
N HIS A 411 7.52 16.22 24.50
CA HIS A 411 7.70 15.35 23.34
C HIS A 411 8.77 15.95 22.41
N PRO A 412 10.06 15.89 22.80
CA PRO A 412 11.13 16.44 21.96
C PRO A 412 11.13 15.72 20.61
N PRO A 413 11.23 16.46 19.49
CA PRO A 413 11.30 15.85 18.18
C PRO A 413 12.61 15.06 18.05
N ARG A 414 12.54 13.85 17.52
CA ARG A 414 13.71 13.03 17.22
C ARG A 414 14.48 13.56 16.00
N TRP A 415 13.79 14.28 15.13
CA TRP A 415 14.35 14.89 13.92
C TRP A 415 14.22 16.41 13.99
N THR A 416 15.23 17.10 13.44
CA THR A 416 15.16 18.56 13.34
C THR A 416 14.14 18.99 12.28
N ALA A 417 13.68 20.24 12.37
CA ALA A 417 12.77 20.82 11.37
C ALA A 417 13.37 20.76 9.95
N GLU A 418 14.67 20.99 9.82
CA GLU A 418 15.39 20.93 8.55
C GLU A 418 15.45 19.52 7.97
N GLN A 419 15.77 18.51 8.81
CA GLN A 419 15.76 17.11 8.42
C GLN A 419 14.36 16.66 7.99
N ALA A 420 13.32 17.06 8.74
CA ALA A 420 11.95 16.75 8.43
C ALA A 420 11.51 17.40 7.10
N HIS A 421 11.81 18.67 6.92
CA HIS A 421 11.50 19.40 5.69
C HIS A 421 12.17 18.73 4.46
N HIS A 422 13.47 18.43 4.54
CA HIS A 422 14.20 17.75 3.47
C HIS A 422 13.55 16.39 3.13
N THR A 423 13.23 15.60 4.16
CA THR A 423 12.57 14.30 3.97
C THR A 423 11.20 14.44 3.28
N PHE A 424 10.37 15.42 3.70
CA PHE A 424 9.06 15.62 3.07
C PHE A 424 9.16 16.15 1.65
N VAL A 425 10.13 17.01 1.35
CA VAL A 425 10.39 17.46 -0.03
C VAL A 425 10.77 16.27 -0.91
N PHE A 426 11.65 15.39 -0.43
CA PHE A 426 12.01 14.16 -1.16
C PHE A 426 10.78 13.27 -1.40
N LEU A 427 9.96 13.01 -0.38
CA LEU A 427 8.78 12.17 -0.48
C LEU A 427 7.71 12.78 -1.40
N ALA A 428 7.46 14.09 -1.31
CA ALA A 428 6.54 14.80 -2.18
C ALA A 428 6.99 14.77 -3.65
N THR A 429 8.29 14.98 -3.89
CA THR A 429 8.90 14.89 -5.23
C THR A 429 8.80 13.48 -5.81
N PHE A 430 9.03 12.45 -4.99
CA PHE A 430 8.84 11.05 -5.38
C PHE A 430 7.39 10.78 -5.81
N LEU A 431 6.41 11.19 -5.00
CA LEU A 431 4.99 11.02 -5.31
C LEU A 431 4.59 11.76 -6.60
N GLN A 432 5.08 12.99 -6.77
CA GLN A 432 4.74 13.82 -7.92
C GLN A 432 5.34 13.28 -9.22
N ASN A 433 6.63 12.93 -9.22
CA ASN A 433 7.36 12.61 -10.44
C ASN A 433 7.33 11.12 -10.80
N GLN A 434 7.32 10.23 -9.81
CA GLN A 434 7.44 8.78 -10.04
C GLN A 434 6.11 8.04 -9.82
N ARG A 435 5.14 8.70 -9.17
CA ARG A 435 3.82 8.12 -8.89
C ARG A 435 2.67 8.93 -9.49
N ALA A 436 2.96 9.73 -10.52
CA ALA A 436 1.98 10.54 -11.26
C ALA A 436 1.09 11.42 -10.36
N GLY A 437 1.65 11.97 -9.26
CA GLY A 437 0.91 12.79 -8.30
C GLY A 437 0.04 12.02 -7.30
N SER A 438 0.15 10.68 -7.26
CA SER A 438 -0.57 9.87 -6.27
C SER A 438 -0.31 10.38 -4.85
N PRO A 439 -1.33 10.47 -3.99
CA PRO A 439 -1.13 10.79 -2.58
C PRO A 439 -0.59 9.61 -1.77
N ASP A 440 -0.65 8.38 -2.29
CA ASP A 440 -0.37 7.14 -1.58
C ASP A 440 1.13 6.88 -1.44
N LEU A 441 1.66 7.10 -0.24
CA LEU A 441 3.04 6.78 0.11
C LEU A 441 3.11 5.34 0.65
N ALA A 442 3.34 4.40 -0.24
CA ALA A 442 3.57 2.99 0.08
C ALA A 442 5.08 2.75 0.27
N TRP A 443 5.48 2.27 1.46
CA TRP A 443 6.90 2.02 1.75
C TRP A 443 7.55 1.02 0.79
N TRP A 444 6.78 0.08 0.28
CA TRP A 444 7.26 -0.92 -0.68
C TRP A 444 7.46 -0.37 -2.09
N GLU A 445 6.91 0.79 -2.42
CA GLU A 445 7.08 1.45 -3.72
C GLU A 445 8.32 2.34 -3.79
N LEU A 446 8.95 2.65 -2.65
CA LEU A 446 10.19 3.43 -2.61
C LEU A 446 11.33 2.80 -3.43
N HIS A 447 11.24 1.52 -3.78
CA HIS A 447 12.19 0.90 -4.67
C HIS A 447 12.22 1.53 -6.07
N HIS A 448 11.19 2.24 -6.49
CA HIS A 448 11.18 2.99 -7.76
C HIS A 448 12.15 4.17 -7.78
N THR A 449 12.59 4.67 -6.62
CA THR A 449 13.58 5.76 -6.54
C THR A 449 14.94 5.37 -7.10
N LEU A 450 15.26 4.08 -7.16
CA LEU A 450 16.53 3.57 -7.69
C LEU A 450 16.32 2.79 -9.00
N PRO A 451 17.14 3.02 -10.03
CA PRO A 451 17.13 2.20 -11.23
C PRO A 451 17.27 0.71 -10.93
N SER A 452 16.58 -0.13 -11.71
CA SER A 452 16.57 -1.59 -11.51
C SER A 452 17.97 -2.20 -11.53
N ALA A 453 18.86 -1.69 -12.39
CA ALA A 453 20.26 -2.12 -12.47
C ALA A 453 21.03 -1.85 -11.17
N ILE A 454 20.86 -0.65 -10.59
CA ILE A 454 21.52 -0.30 -9.31
C ILE A 454 21.03 -1.19 -8.18
N ARG A 455 19.70 -1.42 -8.10
CA ARG A 455 19.11 -2.32 -7.09
C ARG A 455 19.63 -3.75 -7.24
N ALA A 456 19.66 -4.27 -8.47
CA ALA A 456 20.19 -5.61 -8.75
C ALA A 456 21.66 -5.74 -8.34
N THR A 457 22.49 -4.74 -8.66
CA THR A 457 23.91 -4.72 -8.30
C THR A 457 24.11 -4.64 -6.79
N LEU A 458 23.41 -3.74 -6.09
CA LEU A 458 23.49 -3.61 -4.63
C LEU A 458 23.06 -4.90 -3.94
N PHE A 459 21.98 -5.51 -4.41
CA PHE A 459 21.48 -6.76 -3.86
C PHE A 459 22.48 -7.91 -4.10
N GLY A 460 22.96 -8.07 -5.33
CA GLY A 460 23.98 -9.07 -5.67
C GLY A 460 25.27 -8.90 -4.85
N PHE A 461 25.71 -7.66 -4.66
CA PHE A 461 26.86 -7.32 -3.84
C PHE A 461 26.64 -7.67 -2.35
N THR A 462 25.46 -7.36 -1.82
CA THR A 462 25.12 -7.70 -0.42
C THR A 462 25.12 -9.22 -0.20
N VAL A 463 24.46 -9.97 -1.09
CA VAL A 463 24.45 -11.46 -1.03
C VAL A 463 25.86 -12.01 -1.19
N GLY A 464 26.64 -11.46 -2.14
CA GLY A 464 28.02 -11.85 -2.40
C GLY A 464 28.94 -11.65 -1.20
N ILE A 465 28.86 -10.49 -0.54
CA ILE A 465 29.64 -10.21 0.69
C ILE A 465 29.26 -11.18 1.80
N VAL A 466 27.96 -11.36 2.06
CA VAL A 466 27.50 -12.22 3.16
C VAL A 466 27.93 -13.67 2.93
N ALA A 467 27.68 -14.20 1.73
CA ALA A 467 28.12 -15.55 1.36
C ALA A 467 29.65 -15.70 1.39
N GLY A 468 30.37 -14.70 0.89
CA GLY A 468 31.82 -14.67 0.88
C GLY A 468 32.45 -14.64 2.28
N VAL A 469 31.88 -13.82 3.20
CA VAL A 469 32.35 -13.76 4.60
C VAL A 469 32.08 -15.10 5.30
N VAL A 470 30.89 -15.69 5.14
CA VAL A 470 30.55 -17.00 5.76
C VAL A 470 31.46 -18.11 5.23
N ALA A 471 31.68 -18.18 3.92
CA ALA A 471 32.58 -19.18 3.32
C ALA A 471 34.03 -18.93 3.71
N GLY A 472 34.52 -17.70 3.62
CA GLY A 472 35.90 -17.33 3.91
C GLY A 472 36.28 -17.54 5.38
N THR A 473 35.38 -17.19 6.32
CA THR A 473 35.60 -17.44 7.76
C THR A 473 35.56 -18.93 8.09
N GLY A 474 34.57 -19.66 7.53
CA GLY A 474 34.43 -21.09 7.74
C GLY A 474 35.61 -21.89 7.22
N MET A 475 36.03 -21.67 5.97
CA MET A 475 37.22 -22.31 5.40
C MET A 475 38.52 -21.89 6.10
N GLY A 476 38.57 -20.65 6.59
CA GLY A 476 39.71 -20.16 7.32
C GLY A 476 39.92 -20.82 8.66
N ILE A 477 38.88 -21.27 9.33
CA ILE A 477 38.95 -22.00 10.60
C ILE A 477 39.47 -23.43 10.38
N THR A 478 39.09 -24.03 9.22
CA THR A 478 39.31 -25.46 8.96
C THR A 478 40.62 -25.81 8.26
N VAL A 479 41.04 -24.97 7.29
CA VAL A 479 42.18 -25.30 6.42
C VAL A 479 43.51 -24.74 6.93
N GLY A 480 43.52 -23.94 8.03
CA GLY A 480 44.75 -23.37 8.61
C GLY A 480 45.57 -22.50 7.62
N GLY A 481 44.97 -22.12 6.48
CA GLY A 481 45.64 -21.49 5.36
C GLY A 481 46.00 -20.02 5.58
N GLU A 482 46.94 -19.53 4.78
CA GLU A 482 47.31 -18.13 4.71
C GLU A 482 46.09 -17.23 4.40
N ILE A 483 46.15 -15.96 4.89
CA ILE A 483 45.12 -14.96 4.69
C ILE A 483 44.69 -14.82 3.22
N GLY A 484 45.64 -15.04 2.28
CA GLY A 484 45.39 -15.01 0.84
C GLY A 484 44.40 -16.09 0.34
N GLY A 485 44.52 -17.32 0.88
CA GLY A 485 43.59 -18.43 0.52
C GLY A 485 42.17 -18.19 1.03
N ARG A 486 42.03 -17.58 2.23
CA ARG A 486 40.73 -17.21 2.82
C ARG A 486 40.03 -16.12 2.03
N LEU A 487 40.81 -15.11 1.60
CA LEU A 487 40.30 -14.03 0.74
C LEU A 487 39.87 -14.55 -0.64
N ALA A 488 40.67 -15.41 -1.26
CA ALA A 488 40.35 -16.01 -2.56
C ALA A 488 39.06 -16.84 -2.50
N ALA A 489 38.88 -17.67 -1.46
CA ALA A 489 37.65 -18.44 -1.24
C ALA A 489 36.46 -17.49 -1.04
N GLY A 490 36.58 -16.46 -0.20
CA GLY A 490 35.52 -15.45 0.01
C GLY A 490 35.12 -14.74 -1.26
N ILE A 491 36.09 -14.31 -2.07
CA ILE A 491 35.81 -13.65 -3.37
C ILE A 491 35.11 -14.62 -4.33
N MET A 492 35.61 -15.84 -4.45
CA MET A 492 35.04 -16.87 -5.32
C MET A 492 33.57 -17.16 -4.97
N PHE A 493 33.26 -17.43 -3.70
CA PHE A 493 31.89 -17.66 -3.25
C PHE A 493 31.02 -16.38 -3.38
N GLY A 494 31.59 -15.21 -3.12
CA GLY A 494 30.93 -13.93 -3.33
C GLY A 494 30.50 -13.73 -4.77
N LEU A 495 31.37 -14.00 -5.74
CA LEU A 495 31.04 -13.94 -7.17
C LEU A 495 30.06 -15.03 -7.60
N MET A 496 30.25 -16.27 -7.11
CA MET A 496 29.40 -17.42 -7.43
C MET A 496 27.94 -17.19 -7.02
N PHE A 497 27.67 -16.56 -5.88
CA PHE A 497 26.33 -16.30 -5.40
C PHE A 497 25.83 -14.88 -5.66
N GLY A 498 26.71 -13.88 -5.65
CA GLY A 498 26.36 -12.49 -5.87
C GLY A 498 25.91 -12.21 -7.31
N LEU A 499 26.59 -12.75 -8.32
CA LEU A 499 26.23 -12.52 -9.73
C LEU A 499 24.87 -13.15 -10.11
N PRO A 500 24.58 -14.44 -9.80
CA PRO A 500 23.27 -15.00 -10.06
C PRO A 500 22.14 -14.31 -9.25
N ALA A 501 22.41 -13.92 -8.02
CA ALA A 501 21.45 -13.18 -7.21
C ALA A 501 21.14 -11.80 -7.80
N GLY A 502 22.15 -11.07 -8.27
CA GLY A 502 21.99 -9.81 -8.97
C GLY A 502 21.21 -9.95 -10.28
N LEU A 503 21.49 -10.98 -11.05
CA LEU A 503 20.77 -11.28 -12.30
C LEU A 503 19.31 -11.67 -12.03
N ALA A 504 19.07 -12.55 -11.05
CA ALA A 504 17.71 -12.90 -10.61
C ALA A 504 16.95 -11.66 -10.14
N ALA A 505 17.63 -10.77 -9.42
CA ALA A 505 17.08 -9.48 -9.02
C ALA A 505 16.66 -8.62 -10.24
N ALA A 506 17.51 -8.51 -11.25
CA ALA A 506 17.23 -7.72 -12.45
C ALA A 506 16.06 -8.28 -13.27
N VAL A 507 15.95 -9.60 -13.38
CA VAL A 507 14.87 -10.28 -14.12
C VAL A 507 13.52 -10.13 -13.39
N THR A 508 13.52 -10.28 -12.07
CA THR A 508 12.27 -10.22 -11.27
C THR A 508 11.71 -8.82 -11.16
N THR A 509 12.56 -7.79 -11.13
CA THR A 509 12.11 -6.38 -11.09
C THR A 509 11.40 -5.93 -12.37
N ARG A 510 11.55 -6.67 -13.47
CA ARG A 510 10.82 -6.40 -14.73
C ARG A 510 9.42 -7.04 -14.77
N ARG A 511 9.10 -7.95 -13.87
CA ARG A 511 7.93 -8.82 -14.03
C ARG A 511 6.67 -8.41 -13.27
N ASN A 512 6.75 -7.74 -12.11
CA ASN A 512 5.51 -7.42 -11.35
C ASN A 512 5.70 -6.24 -10.41
N ALA A 513 4.62 -5.48 -10.19
CA ALA A 513 4.46 -4.64 -9.01
C ALA A 513 4.58 -5.53 -7.77
N LEU A 514 5.67 -5.36 -7.02
CA LEU A 514 5.90 -6.12 -5.79
C LEU A 514 4.89 -5.63 -4.74
N THR A 515 4.02 -6.52 -4.31
CA THR A 515 3.12 -6.30 -3.17
C THR A 515 3.63 -7.05 -1.95
N PRO A 516 3.49 -6.50 -0.74
CA PRO A 516 3.89 -7.19 0.47
C PRO A 516 3.19 -8.54 0.62
N SER A 517 3.90 -9.52 1.18
CA SER A 517 3.39 -10.88 1.37
C SER A 517 2.25 -10.90 2.39
N THR A 518 1.22 -11.73 2.11
CA THR A 518 0.16 -12.05 3.07
C THR A 518 0.71 -12.91 4.22
N ARG A 519 -0.04 -13.00 5.33
CA ARG A 519 0.34 -13.88 6.45
C ARG A 519 0.51 -15.31 5.99
N LEU A 520 1.61 -15.93 6.42
CA LEU A 520 1.86 -17.33 6.21
C LEU A 520 1.44 -18.10 7.47
N ARG A 521 0.62 -19.13 7.29
CA ARG A 521 0.21 -20.06 8.35
C ARG A 521 0.92 -21.38 8.16
N TRP A 522 1.31 -22.01 9.26
CA TRP A 522 1.85 -23.35 9.24
C TRP A 522 0.73 -24.39 9.20
N SER A 523 0.71 -25.21 8.16
CA SER A 523 -0.19 -26.36 8.01
C SER A 523 0.58 -27.65 8.17
N SER A 524 0.44 -28.32 9.31
CA SER A 524 1.10 -29.61 9.57
C SER A 524 0.60 -30.72 8.65
N ARG A 525 -0.67 -30.65 8.21
CA ARG A 525 -1.24 -31.61 7.25
C ARG A 525 -0.63 -31.46 5.85
N ALA A 526 -0.58 -30.21 5.36
CA ALA A 526 0.06 -29.93 4.06
C ALA A 526 1.55 -30.26 4.10
N PHE A 527 2.26 -29.92 5.18
CA PHE A 527 3.65 -30.31 5.40
C PHE A 527 3.85 -31.81 5.32
N GLY A 528 3.08 -32.61 6.08
CA GLY A 528 3.22 -34.07 6.10
C GLY A 528 2.93 -34.74 4.75
N ARG A 529 1.89 -34.31 4.04
CA ARG A 529 1.52 -34.80 2.71
C ARG A 529 2.62 -34.53 1.66
N HIS A 530 3.14 -33.31 1.63
CA HIS A 530 4.17 -32.92 0.67
C HIS A 530 5.57 -33.39 1.06
N LEU A 531 5.80 -33.72 2.32
CA LEU A 531 7.01 -34.37 2.78
C LEU A 531 7.14 -35.77 2.13
N LEU A 532 6.05 -36.54 2.09
CA LEU A 532 6.00 -37.82 1.38
C LEU A 532 6.22 -37.68 -0.13
N LEU A 533 5.59 -36.67 -0.74
CA LEU A 533 5.80 -36.34 -2.15
C LEU A 533 7.27 -35.97 -2.43
N GLY A 534 7.90 -35.22 -1.52
CA GLY A 534 9.32 -34.85 -1.58
C GLY A 534 10.24 -36.07 -1.53
N VAL A 535 9.89 -37.12 -0.77
CA VAL A 535 10.63 -38.41 -0.77
C VAL A 535 10.54 -39.05 -2.15
N VAL A 536 9.36 -39.12 -2.74
CA VAL A 536 9.17 -39.77 -4.07
C VAL A 536 9.96 -39.03 -5.15
N VAL A 537 9.84 -37.69 -5.20
CA VAL A 537 10.60 -36.84 -6.14
C VAL A 537 12.10 -36.95 -5.89
N GLY A 538 12.49 -36.90 -4.60
CA GLY A 538 13.88 -37.01 -4.18
C GLY A 538 14.51 -38.34 -4.57
N LEU A 539 13.81 -39.45 -4.41
CA LEU A 539 14.28 -40.78 -4.83
C LEU A 539 14.52 -40.86 -6.35
N GLY A 540 13.61 -40.28 -7.16
CA GLY A 540 13.79 -40.22 -8.61
C GLY A 540 15.05 -39.45 -9.02
N VAL A 541 15.26 -38.24 -8.43
CA VAL A 541 16.44 -37.41 -8.72
C VAL A 541 17.72 -38.06 -8.14
N ALA A 542 17.64 -38.62 -6.94
CA ALA A 542 18.76 -39.26 -6.26
C ALA A 542 19.27 -40.50 -7.03
N PHE A 543 18.35 -41.28 -7.62
CA PHE A 543 18.71 -42.41 -8.45
C PHE A 543 19.55 -42.00 -9.67
N VAL A 544 19.13 -40.97 -10.38
CA VAL A 544 19.83 -40.46 -11.57
C VAL A 544 21.18 -39.83 -11.21
N VAL A 545 21.19 -38.89 -10.27
CA VAL A 545 22.39 -38.14 -9.90
C VAL A 545 23.34 -39.00 -9.06
N GLY A 546 22.82 -39.73 -8.07
CA GLY A 546 23.59 -40.60 -7.19
C GLY A 546 24.27 -41.73 -7.95
N LEU A 547 23.57 -42.36 -8.90
CA LEU A 547 24.15 -43.37 -9.77
C LEU A 547 25.24 -42.80 -10.68
N GLY A 548 24.99 -41.62 -11.27
CA GLY A 548 26.01 -40.92 -12.08
C GLY A 548 27.27 -40.59 -11.30
N VAL A 549 27.15 -40.11 -10.07
CA VAL A 549 28.28 -39.83 -9.18
C VAL A 549 28.95 -41.13 -8.69
N ALA A 550 28.18 -42.16 -8.38
CA ALA A 550 28.72 -43.44 -7.95
C ALA A 550 29.61 -44.07 -9.02
N VAL A 551 29.21 -43.96 -10.31
CA VAL A 551 29.99 -44.47 -11.46
C VAL A 551 31.19 -43.58 -11.75
N ALA A 552 31.04 -42.26 -11.65
CA ALA A 552 32.08 -41.29 -12.04
C ALA A 552 33.16 -41.05 -10.96
N VAL A 553 32.82 -41.20 -9.67
CA VAL A 553 33.71 -40.87 -8.55
C VAL A 553 33.93 -42.07 -7.63
N ALA A 554 32.91 -42.50 -6.91
CA ALA A 554 32.94 -43.65 -6.02
C ALA A 554 31.52 -44.04 -5.58
N PRO A 555 31.19 -45.33 -5.36
CA PRO A 555 29.86 -45.77 -4.94
C PRO A 555 29.40 -45.17 -3.62
N VAL A 556 30.28 -45.00 -2.63
CA VAL A 556 29.95 -44.40 -1.33
C VAL A 556 29.55 -42.95 -1.48
N VAL A 557 30.26 -42.19 -2.33
CA VAL A 557 29.93 -40.77 -2.61
C VAL A 557 28.61 -40.67 -3.34
N GLY A 558 28.35 -41.55 -4.30
CA GLY A 558 27.08 -41.58 -5.02
C GLY A 558 25.86 -41.82 -4.11
N VAL A 559 25.99 -42.79 -3.18
CA VAL A 559 24.93 -43.10 -2.21
C VAL A 559 24.70 -41.91 -1.24
N SER A 560 25.76 -41.27 -0.74
CA SER A 560 25.63 -40.14 0.17
C SER A 560 25.00 -38.93 -0.52
N VAL A 561 25.37 -38.62 -1.76
CA VAL A 561 24.74 -37.56 -2.59
C VAL A 561 23.28 -37.90 -2.86
N GLY A 562 22.95 -39.13 -3.22
CA GLY A 562 21.57 -39.55 -3.43
C GLY A 562 20.70 -39.36 -2.18
N LEU A 563 21.15 -39.86 -1.04
CA LEU A 563 20.41 -39.68 0.23
C LEU A 563 20.22 -38.22 0.60
N THR A 564 21.23 -37.40 0.36
CA THR A 564 21.15 -35.96 0.61
C THR A 564 20.12 -35.25 -0.28
N ILE A 565 20.04 -35.65 -1.56
CA ILE A 565 19.03 -35.16 -2.50
C ILE A 565 17.62 -35.52 -2.03
N VAL A 566 17.41 -36.75 -1.57
CA VAL A 566 16.09 -37.16 -1.02
C VAL A 566 15.71 -36.31 0.18
N LEU A 567 16.61 -36.16 1.14
CA LEU A 567 16.36 -35.37 2.35
C LEU A 567 16.07 -33.90 2.02
N ALA A 568 16.83 -33.32 1.11
CA ALA A 568 16.66 -31.95 0.68
C ALA A 568 15.33 -31.74 -0.07
N SER A 569 14.96 -32.65 -0.97
CA SER A 569 13.69 -32.58 -1.70
C SER A 569 12.50 -32.73 -0.77
N MET A 570 12.59 -33.64 0.19
CA MET A 570 11.60 -33.87 1.23
C MET A 570 11.37 -32.62 2.07
N LEU A 571 12.44 -32.01 2.59
CA LEU A 571 12.36 -30.81 3.39
C LEU A 571 11.88 -29.58 2.57
N ALA A 572 12.39 -29.41 1.35
CA ALA A 572 12.00 -28.27 0.50
C ALA A 572 10.52 -28.31 0.13
N MET A 573 10.00 -29.48 -0.25
CA MET A 573 8.59 -29.63 -0.61
C MET A 573 7.67 -29.56 0.61
N GLY A 574 8.06 -30.20 1.72
CA GLY A 574 7.32 -30.15 2.97
C GLY A 574 7.22 -28.72 3.53
N LEU A 575 8.35 -28.02 3.68
CA LEU A 575 8.38 -26.67 4.20
C LEU A 575 7.62 -25.67 3.32
N ARG A 576 7.78 -25.78 1.99
CA ARG A 576 7.05 -24.93 1.06
C ARG A 576 5.54 -25.13 1.15
N ALA A 577 5.07 -26.36 1.21
CA ALA A 577 3.65 -26.68 1.28
C ALA A 577 3.07 -26.45 2.68
N GLY A 578 3.88 -26.63 3.73
CA GLY A 578 3.51 -26.30 5.09
C GLY A 578 3.28 -24.80 5.32
N LEU A 579 3.92 -23.95 4.52
CA LEU A 579 3.73 -22.49 4.53
C LEU A 579 2.62 -22.14 3.54
N THR A 580 1.37 -22.21 3.97
CA THR A 580 0.19 -21.78 3.20
C THR A 580 -0.13 -20.33 3.48
N ALA A 581 -0.63 -19.61 2.46
CA ALA A 581 -1.22 -18.30 2.69
C ALA A 581 -2.44 -18.48 3.61
N GLU A 582 -2.49 -17.72 4.69
CA GLU A 582 -3.65 -17.69 5.58
C GLU A 582 -4.82 -17.07 4.83
N THR A 583 -6.04 -17.64 5.03
CA THR A 583 -7.26 -16.95 4.60
C THR A 583 -7.24 -15.55 5.20
N PRO A 584 -7.47 -14.50 4.39
CA PRO A 584 -7.27 -13.13 4.84
C PRO A 584 -8.19 -12.81 6.01
N ASP A 585 -7.61 -12.63 7.17
CA ASP A 585 -8.32 -12.03 8.30
C ASP A 585 -8.26 -10.51 8.13
N LEU A 586 -9.30 -9.95 7.52
CA LEU A 586 -9.42 -8.52 7.28
C LEU A 586 -9.67 -7.73 8.56
N THR A 587 -10.05 -8.40 9.67
CA THR A 587 -10.32 -7.72 10.96
C THR A 587 -9.06 -7.15 11.61
N THR A 588 -7.90 -7.72 11.28
CA THR A 588 -6.63 -7.13 11.70
C THR A 588 -6.35 -5.90 10.84
N VAL A 589 -6.54 -4.72 11.40
CA VAL A 589 -6.15 -3.46 10.76
C VAL A 589 -4.66 -3.50 10.44
N VAL A 590 -4.37 -3.64 9.16
CA VAL A 590 -2.98 -3.72 8.70
C VAL A 590 -2.44 -2.31 8.56
N GLY A 591 -1.89 -1.78 9.66
CA GLY A 591 -1.08 -0.56 9.57
C GLY A 591 0.23 -0.80 8.81
N PRO A 592 0.87 0.26 8.29
CA PRO A 592 2.15 0.15 7.58
C PRO A 592 3.24 -0.57 8.41
N ASP A 593 3.30 -0.32 9.73
CA ASP A 593 4.24 -0.96 10.66
C ASP A 593 3.99 -2.45 10.81
N MET A 594 2.72 -2.86 10.83
CA MET A 594 2.35 -4.26 10.94
C MET A 594 2.67 -4.99 9.64
N LEU A 595 2.37 -4.37 8.50
CA LEU A 595 2.63 -4.95 7.20
C LEU A 595 4.13 -5.19 6.96
N ILE A 596 5.00 -4.22 7.29
CA ILE A 596 6.45 -4.40 7.16
C ILE A 596 6.99 -5.48 8.11
N THR A 597 6.44 -5.57 9.32
CA THR A 597 6.84 -6.60 10.29
C THR A 597 6.42 -8.00 9.81
N GLN A 598 5.24 -8.10 9.23
CA GLN A 598 4.70 -9.34 8.68
C GLN A 598 5.50 -9.77 7.45
N ASP A 599 5.77 -8.87 6.51
CA ASP A 599 6.55 -9.15 5.30
C ASP A 599 7.99 -9.57 5.66
N ARG A 600 8.59 -8.92 6.68
CA ARG A 600 9.89 -9.32 7.24
C ARG A 600 9.87 -10.74 7.80
N ARG A 601 8.83 -11.10 8.57
CA ARG A 601 8.69 -12.47 9.12
C ARG A 601 8.53 -13.49 8.00
N SER A 602 7.71 -13.19 7.00
CA SER A 602 7.54 -14.03 5.81
C SER A 602 8.85 -14.22 5.05
N PHE A 603 9.62 -13.14 4.87
CA PHE A 603 10.96 -13.22 4.27
C PHE A 603 11.86 -14.23 4.99
N PHE A 604 12.00 -14.13 6.32
CA PHE A 604 12.87 -15.03 7.09
C PHE A 604 12.38 -16.47 7.10
N LEU A 605 11.07 -16.71 7.20
CA LEU A 605 10.49 -18.05 7.15
C LEU A 605 10.74 -18.70 5.80
N LEU A 606 10.50 -17.97 4.71
CA LEU A 606 10.72 -18.46 3.35
C LEU A 606 12.22 -18.61 3.05
N ALA A 607 13.05 -17.69 3.50
CA ALA A 607 14.50 -17.77 3.37
C ALA A 607 15.04 -19.03 4.06
N LEU A 608 14.58 -19.30 5.28
CA LEU A 608 14.95 -20.54 5.99
C LEU A 608 14.48 -21.78 5.23
N ALA A 609 13.21 -21.80 4.79
CA ALA A 609 12.64 -22.93 4.07
C ALA A 609 13.37 -23.24 2.75
N PHE A 610 13.73 -22.18 1.99
CA PHE A 610 14.43 -22.36 0.72
C PHE A 610 15.94 -22.56 0.86
N GLY A 611 16.56 -22.05 1.93
CA GLY A 611 18.00 -22.15 2.15
C GLY A 611 18.43 -23.46 2.81
N LEU A 612 17.58 -24.04 3.66
CA LEU A 612 17.95 -25.21 4.46
C LEU A 612 18.32 -26.42 3.59
N ALA A 613 17.50 -26.71 2.56
CA ALA A 613 17.69 -27.86 1.71
C ALA A 613 19.01 -27.78 0.89
N PRO A 614 19.27 -26.73 0.10
CA PRO A 614 20.55 -26.63 -0.62
C PRO A 614 21.73 -26.50 0.34
N GLY A 615 21.57 -25.82 1.49
CA GLY A 615 22.61 -25.75 2.51
C GLY A 615 23.03 -27.14 3.03
N LEU A 616 22.07 -27.98 3.34
CA LEU A 616 22.34 -29.36 3.76
C LEU A 616 23.00 -30.20 2.65
N VAL A 617 22.51 -30.08 1.38
CA VAL A 617 23.10 -30.80 0.26
C VAL A 617 24.59 -30.50 0.11
N PHE A 618 24.91 -29.22 -0.02
CA PHE A 618 26.27 -28.77 -0.21
C PHE A 618 27.12 -29.00 1.04
N GLY A 619 26.54 -28.84 2.23
CA GLY A 619 27.22 -29.10 3.51
C GLY A 619 27.64 -30.53 3.66
N ILE A 620 26.77 -31.49 3.39
CA ILE A 620 27.07 -32.91 3.46
C ILE A 620 28.04 -33.31 2.33
N MET A 621 27.83 -32.85 1.10
CA MET A 621 28.68 -33.19 -0.03
C MET A 621 30.15 -32.78 0.21
N PHE A 622 30.37 -31.55 0.68
CA PHE A 622 31.73 -31.09 0.97
C PHE A 622 32.26 -31.62 2.29
N GLY A 623 31.40 -31.85 3.30
CA GLY A 623 31.80 -32.41 4.58
C GLY A 623 32.29 -33.86 4.50
N VAL A 624 31.65 -34.68 3.65
CA VAL A 624 32.07 -36.07 3.41
C VAL A 624 33.27 -36.15 2.46
N GLY A 625 33.34 -35.23 1.47
CA GLY A 625 34.40 -35.27 0.45
C GLY A 625 35.72 -34.60 0.86
N ILE A 626 35.70 -33.66 1.78
CA ILE A 626 36.90 -32.88 2.18
C ILE A 626 37.09 -32.93 3.69
N GLU A 627 36.24 -32.25 4.45
CA GLU A 627 36.33 -32.13 5.92
C GLU A 627 34.99 -31.65 6.49
N PRO A 628 34.48 -32.14 7.63
CA PRO A 628 33.18 -31.80 8.18
C PRO A 628 32.94 -30.30 8.40
N MET A 629 33.95 -29.58 8.90
CA MET A 629 33.85 -28.15 9.14
C MET A 629 33.83 -27.34 7.85
N SER A 630 34.57 -27.74 6.82
CA SER A 630 34.52 -27.14 5.49
C SER A 630 33.15 -27.33 4.86
N GLY A 631 32.55 -28.50 5.03
CA GLY A 631 31.19 -28.79 4.60
C GLY A 631 30.17 -27.86 5.25
N LEU A 632 30.27 -27.68 6.57
CA LEU A 632 29.36 -26.76 7.29
C LEU A 632 29.47 -25.33 6.80
N ALA A 633 30.67 -24.84 6.53
CA ALA A 633 30.88 -23.47 6.01
C ALA A 633 30.31 -23.27 4.60
N VAL A 634 30.60 -24.23 3.69
CA VAL A 634 30.08 -24.17 2.32
C VAL A 634 28.56 -24.31 2.32
N GLY A 635 28.02 -25.25 3.08
CA GLY A 635 26.59 -25.45 3.22
C GLY A 635 25.87 -24.20 3.74
N ALA A 636 26.43 -23.56 4.77
CA ALA A 636 25.90 -22.31 5.30
C ALA A 636 25.93 -21.17 4.26
N ALA A 637 27.04 -21.01 3.52
CA ALA A 637 27.17 -19.97 2.50
C ALA A 637 26.19 -20.18 1.34
N VAL A 638 26.09 -21.41 0.82
CA VAL A 638 25.14 -21.78 -0.25
C VAL A 638 23.71 -21.62 0.23
N GLY A 639 23.39 -22.19 1.40
CA GLY A 639 22.05 -22.10 1.98
C GLY A 639 21.60 -20.67 2.17
N LEU A 640 22.47 -19.80 2.70
CA LEU A 640 22.19 -18.37 2.92
C LEU A 640 22.02 -17.63 1.59
N GLY A 641 22.88 -17.87 0.60
CA GLY A 641 22.78 -17.27 -0.73
C GLY A 641 21.45 -17.60 -1.43
N VAL A 642 21.07 -18.87 -1.42
CA VAL A 642 19.78 -19.33 -1.97
C VAL A 642 18.60 -18.79 -1.16
N ALA A 643 18.70 -18.82 0.18
CA ALA A 643 17.69 -18.31 1.10
C ALA A 643 17.33 -16.84 0.80
N VAL A 644 18.34 -15.97 0.75
CA VAL A 644 18.14 -14.55 0.53
C VAL A 644 17.62 -14.28 -0.89
N THR A 645 18.15 -15.00 -1.90
CA THR A 645 17.71 -14.82 -3.30
C THR A 645 16.26 -15.24 -3.51
N LEU A 646 15.85 -16.41 -3.01
CA LEU A 646 14.49 -16.93 -3.18
C LEU A 646 13.49 -16.27 -2.21
N GLY A 647 13.90 -15.94 -0.99
CA GLY A 647 13.07 -15.20 -0.04
C GLY A 647 12.66 -13.84 -0.58
N ARG A 648 13.55 -13.16 -1.30
CA ARG A 648 13.26 -11.88 -1.98
C ARG A 648 12.17 -11.99 -3.06
N LEU A 649 12.04 -13.13 -3.73
CA LEU A 649 11.01 -13.34 -4.75
C LEU A 649 9.58 -13.34 -4.18
N GLN A 650 9.44 -13.49 -2.87
CA GLN A 650 8.18 -13.67 -2.17
C GLN A 650 7.88 -12.54 -1.17
N ALA A 651 8.88 -11.70 -0.83
CA ALA A 651 8.75 -10.63 0.15
C ALA A 651 9.51 -9.37 -0.32
N VAL A 652 8.90 -8.22 -0.11
CA VAL A 652 9.43 -6.91 -0.55
C VAL A 652 10.41 -6.31 0.44
N TRP A 653 10.41 -6.80 1.69
CA TRP A 653 11.20 -6.25 2.79
C TRP A 653 12.70 -6.16 2.49
N ALA A 654 13.25 -7.12 1.76
CA ALA A 654 14.67 -7.12 1.41
C ALA A 654 15.02 -5.96 0.47
N ASP A 655 14.19 -5.72 -0.57
CA ASP A 655 14.36 -4.60 -1.50
C ASP A 655 14.20 -3.26 -0.80
N TYR A 656 13.16 -3.12 0.03
CA TYR A 656 12.96 -1.93 0.85
C TYR A 656 14.16 -1.64 1.75
N THR A 657 14.74 -2.67 2.38
CA THR A 657 15.89 -2.50 3.28
C THR A 657 17.12 -1.97 2.53
N VAL A 658 17.42 -2.52 1.35
CA VAL A 658 18.53 -2.06 0.51
C VAL A 658 18.31 -0.60 0.08
N VAL A 659 17.11 -0.27 -0.41
CA VAL A 659 16.77 1.09 -0.85
C VAL A 659 16.85 2.08 0.32
N ARG A 660 16.27 1.73 1.47
CA ARG A 660 16.31 2.56 2.68
C ARG A 660 17.73 2.84 3.14
N LEU A 661 18.60 1.83 3.16
CA LEU A 661 20.00 2.02 3.52
C LEU A 661 20.74 2.91 2.53
N CYS A 662 20.52 2.71 1.23
CA CYS A 662 21.12 3.53 0.18
C CYS A 662 20.68 5.00 0.30
N LEU A 663 19.38 5.27 0.47
CA LEU A 663 18.86 6.63 0.64
C LEU A 663 19.27 7.24 1.98
N GLY A 664 19.41 6.41 3.03
CA GLY A 664 19.94 6.85 4.34
C GLY A 664 21.41 7.28 4.29
N VAL A 665 22.27 6.54 3.58
CA VAL A 665 23.67 6.91 3.34
C VAL A 665 23.78 8.20 2.52
N ARG A 666 22.89 8.41 1.56
CA ARG A 666 22.77 9.65 0.78
C ARG A 666 22.17 10.81 1.56
N ARG A 667 21.72 10.58 2.80
CA ARG A 667 21.00 11.55 3.64
C ARG A 667 19.68 12.07 3.05
N GLU A 668 19.10 11.37 2.08
CA GLU A 668 17.81 11.73 1.48
C GLU A 668 16.65 11.36 2.41
N LEU A 669 16.76 10.21 3.09
CA LEU A 669 15.76 9.73 4.05
C LEU A 669 16.38 9.36 5.39
N PRO A 670 15.65 9.47 6.49
CA PRO A 670 16.10 8.95 7.78
C PRO A 670 16.23 7.42 7.72
N ILE A 671 17.28 6.89 8.36
CA ILE A 671 17.49 5.43 8.43
C ILE A 671 16.28 4.72 9.07
N ASP A 672 15.64 5.35 10.05
CA ASP A 672 14.40 4.85 10.67
C ASP A 672 13.16 5.54 10.08
N LEU A 673 12.96 5.31 8.77
CA LEU A 673 11.89 5.95 8.00
C LEU A 673 10.50 5.66 8.59
N MET A 674 10.23 4.41 9.02
CA MET A 674 8.90 4.06 9.55
C MET A 674 8.59 4.81 10.85
N ALA A 675 9.57 4.95 11.74
CA ALA A 675 9.39 5.76 12.95
C ALA A 675 9.19 7.24 12.62
N PHE A 676 9.85 7.76 11.58
CA PHE A 676 9.62 9.12 11.09
C PHE A 676 8.20 9.32 10.55
N LEU A 677 7.71 8.42 9.69
CA LEU A 677 6.36 8.49 9.13
C LEU A 677 5.28 8.38 10.21
N LYS A 678 5.51 7.52 11.20
CA LYS A 678 4.65 7.37 12.37
C LYS A 678 4.60 8.64 13.22
N ASP A 679 5.75 9.25 13.53
CA ASP A 679 5.79 10.53 14.26
C ASP A 679 5.09 11.65 13.47
N ALA A 680 5.31 11.70 12.14
CA ALA A 680 4.66 12.66 11.25
C ALA A 680 3.13 12.53 11.21
N HIS A 681 2.61 11.31 11.33
CA HIS A 681 1.19 11.01 11.40
C HIS A 681 0.61 11.27 12.80
N GLU A 682 1.13 10.59 13.83
CA GLU A 682 0.50 10.58 15.15
C GLU A 682 0.68 11.89 15.93
N ARG A 683 1.85 12.55 15.76
CA ARG A 683 2.25 13.69 16.61
C ARG A 683 2.35 15.03 15.90
N ARG A 684 2.61 15.03 14.59
CA ARG A 684 2.87 16.27 13.84
C ARG A 684 1.71 16.69 12.95
N GLY A 685 0.80 15.78 12.64
CA GLY A 685 -0.35 16.05 11.79
C GLY A 685 -0.02 16.40 10.33
N VAL A 686 1.19 16.05 9.87
CA VAL A 686 1.64 16.25 8.47
C VAL A 686 1.09 15.17 7.57
N LEU A 687 1.08 13.93 8.05
CA LEU A 687 0.58 12.76 7.34
C LEU A 687 -0.73 12.26 7.94
N ARG A 688 -1.49 11.51 7.16
CA ARG A 688 -2.61 10.64 7.58
C ARG A 688 -2.34 9.21 7.17
N GLN A 689 -2.94 8.26 7.84
CA GLN A 689 -2.86 6.85 7.49
C GLN A 689 -4.15 6.40 6.80
N VAL A 690 -4.01 5.71 5.67
CA VAL A 690 -5.12 5.09 4.93
C VAL A 690 -4.77 3.62 4.69
N GLY A 691 -5.32 2.71 5.49
CA GLY A 691 -4.95 1.30 5.46
C GLY A 691 -3.47 1.10 5.70
N ALA A 692 -2.80 0.47 4.74
CA ALA A 692 -1.39 0.12 4.80
C ALA A 692 -0.44 1.22 4.29
N VAL A 693 -0.95 2.38 3.86
CA VAL A 693 -0.16 3.48 3.29
C VAL A 693 -0.29 4.76 4.10
N TYR A 694 0.70 5.64 3.97
CA TYR A 694 0.59 7.01 4.45
C TYR A 694 0.21 7.94 3.30
N GLN A 695 -0.43 9.07 3.61
CA GLN A 695 -0.73 10.14 2.67
C GLN A 695 -0.40 11.49 3.32
N PHE A 696 -0.02 12.49 2.54
CA PHE A 696 -0.04 13.86 3.05
C PHE A 696 -1.46 14.21 3.49
N ARG A 697 -1.59 14.85 4.65
CA ARG A 697 -2.91 15.20 5.21
C ARG A 697 -3.70 16.10 4.25
N HIS A 698 -2.97 16.92 3.51
CA HIS A 698 -3.51 17.82 2.50
C HIS A 698 -2.68 17.71 1.22
N ILE A 699 -3.33 17.47 0.10
CA ILE A 699 -2.66 17.35 -1.21
C ILE A 699 -1.96 18.66 -1.61
N ASP A 700 -2.54 19.81 -1.21
CA ASP A 700 -1.92 21.11 -1.48
C ASP A 700 -0.57 21.25 -0.78
N LEU A 701 -0.38 20.67 0.41
CA LEU A 701 0.93 20.59 1.08
C LEU A 701 1.92 19.73 0.30
N GLN A 702 1.49 18.55 -0.21
CA GLN A 702 2.31 17.71 -1.06
C GLN A 702 2.77 18.46 -2.32
N ARG A 703 1.84 19.15 -2.99
CA ARG A 703 2.13 19.94 -4.21
C ARG A 703 3.06 21.12 -3.93
N HIS A 704 2.87 21.76 -2.77
CA HIS A 704 3.73 22.88 -2.35
C HIS A 704 5.17 22.46 -2.06
N LEU A 705 5.36 21.26 -1.49
CA LEU A 705 6.68 20.71 -1.16
C LEU A 705 7.41 20.12 -2.37
N ALA A 706 6.68 19.62 -3.37
CA ALA A 706 7.28 19.15 -4.61
C ALA A 706 7.77 20.37 -5.42
N PRO A 707 9.07 20.46 -5.75
CA PRO A 707 9.55 21.56 -6.59
C PRO A 707 8.80 21.52 -7.93
N ASN A 708 8.22 22.65 -8.34
CA ASN A 708 7.72 22.83 -9.69
C ASN A 708 8.91 22.67 -10.64
N ASN A 709 9.08 21.49 -11.25
CA ASN A 709 9.87 21.39 -12.44
C ASN A 709 9.13 22.19 -13.50
N GLY A 710 9.53 23.45 -13.65
CA GLY A 710 8.93 24.37 -14.59
C GLY A 710 8.71 23.70 -15.94
N THR A 711 7.49 23.79 -16.42
CA THR A 711 7.07 23.61 -17.81
C THR A 711 7.98 24.35 -18.77
#